data_0947e7cbaaf9468db6e5a34a98e52e75
#
_entry.id   0947e7cbaaf9468db6e5a34a98e52e75
#
_cell.length_a   1.000
_cell.length_b   1.000
_cell.length_c   1.000
_cell.angle_alpha   90.00
_cell.angle_beta   90.00
_cell.angle_gamma   90.00
#
_symmetry.space_group_name_H-M   'P 1'
#
loop_
_entity.id
_entity.type
_entity.pdbx_description
1 polymer ?
#
loop_
_entity_poly.entity_id
_entity_poly.type
_entity_poly.pdbx_seq_one_letter_code
_entity_poly.pdbx_strand_id
1 'polypeptide(L)'
;NAKFDVGFLKQNAKVLGYDFDYTVLDTLTLAKDVFPNMKKYKLGKIADELGIKVEVAHRALDDVDTTVKVFNVMLDRLRDRGVTTVEEIDTKGRDEEAKKEEYKKLNTYHAIILAKNYIGLRNLYKLVSLSHLHYFYKRPRILKSLYKKYSEGLILGSACEAGELYQAIELGKSDEEIENIARDYDYLEIQPIGNNDFLVRNGVVPDREYLKDINRKIVALGEKLGKLVVATCDVHFMDPQDEVYRRILEAGQGYKDADEQAPLYLRTTEEMLKEFEYLGKEKAYEVVVTNTNKVADMCDRIDPISPEKCPPHIPGCEEDIKNIAYKKAHELYGDTLPEIVQTRLDKELNSIISNGYSVMYIIAQKLVWKSNEDGYIVGSRGSVGSSLVAFMTGITEVNSLKPHYRCPNCKYSEFEDYGVGNGFDLPDKDCPKCGTKMAKDGMDIPFETFLGFNGDKEPDIDLNFSGEYQAKAHKYTEVIFGKGTCFKAGTVGTVAEKTAFGYVKKYFEERNIPVNKAEIARLSVGCTGIKRTTGQHPGGIIVVPKGREIYEFTPVQHPADDPNSDIITTHFDYHSIDGNLLKLDILGHDDPTVIRMLQDITGIAPTEIPLDDKETMSIFNSTKALGVTPEQIHSEVGTFGIPEYGTKFARGMLLDTHPTTFDELIRISGLSHGTDVWLGNAQTLIEQGVVTLQQAICCRDDIMIYLIQKGLPPDKSFKIMEAVRKGKVAKGKEPKWKDEYIPLMKEHNVPDWYIKSCEKIKYMFPKAHAAAYVTNAFRIAWFKVHIPLAYYAAYYTIRAKAFDAEVMINGKEKVKNKMKEIDMMGNNATPKDKDMYDDLEIVLEMYERGLRFLPIDLYKSHATKFQVEGDCLRPPLNSIAGLGNVAAESIMNARKDEKFMSIDDMKIRAKIGDSVTELLKQFGCLEGMSQSNQLSLFG
;
A
#
# COMPACT_ATOMS: atom_id res chain seq x y z
N ASN A 1 35.10 26.23 -19.86
CA ASN A 1 35.44 26.37 -18.44
C ASN A 1 35.97 27.77 -18.13
N ALA A 2 35.11 28.78 -18.34
CA ALA A 2 35.48 30.20 -18.21
C ALA A 2 36.08 30.56 -16.86
N LYS A 3 35.73 29.87 -15.80
CA LYS A 3 36.27 30.13 -14.45
C LYS A 3 37.77 30.00 -14.37
N PHE A 4 38.35 29.03 -15.08
CA PHE A 4 39.78 28.82 -15.10
C PHE A 4 40.49 29.92 -15.90
N ASP A 5 40.02 30.20 -17.11
CA ASP A 5 40.62 31.18 -18.02
C ASP A 5 40.49 32.62 -17.47
N VAL A 6 39.33 32.96 -16.95
CA VAL A 6 39.07 34.28 -16.34
C VAL A 6 39.91 34.51 -15.07
N GLY A 7 40.14 33.46 -14.27
CA GLY A 7 41.01 33.53 -13.09
C GLY A 7 42.45 33.91 -13.48
N PHE A 8 42.99 33.28 -14.54
CA PHE A 8 44.29 33.59 -15.08
C PHE A 8 44.35 35.01 -15.68
N LEU A 9 43.35 35.41 -16.45
CA LEU A 9 43.26 36.71 -17.04
C LEU A 9 43.18 37.84 -16.01
N LYS A 10 42.32 37.68 -14.98
CA LYS A 10 42.19 38.64 -13.87
C LYS A 10 43.50 38.81 -13.09
N GLN A 11 44.18 37.70 -12.79
CA GLN A 11 45.46 37.76 -12.09
C GLN A 11 46.54 38.47 -12.88
N ASN A 12 46.66 38.16 -14.17
CA ASN A 12 47.63 38.84 -15.04
C ASN A 12 47.31 40.31 -15.29
N ALA A 13 46.03 40.64 -15.50
CA ALA A 13 45.58 42.02 -15.64
C ALA A 13 45.95 42.84 -14.39
N LYS A 14 45.72 42.30 -13.19
CA LYS A 14 46.09 42.91 -11.92
C LYS A 14 47.63 43.18 -11.82
N VAL A 15 48.44 42.19 -12.24
CA VAL A 15 49.88 42.31 -12.24
C VAL A 15 50.37 43.43 -13.21
N LEU A 16 49.71 43.56 -14.35
CA LEU A 16 50.03 44.51 -15.41
C LEU A 16 49.34 45.89 -15.24
N GLY A 17 48.51 46.09 -14.19
CA GLY A 17 47.84 47.33 -13.92
C GLY A 17 46.63 47.65 -14.82
N TYR A 18 46.01 46.59 -15.42
CA TYR A 18 44.81 46.71 -16.24
C TYR A 18 43.56 46.34 -15.42
N ASP A 19 42.47 47.10 -15.64
CA ASP A 19 41.14 46.71 -15.16
C ASP A 19 40.58 45.57 -16.02
N PHE A 20 40.02 44.54 -15.35
CA PHE A 20 39.35 43.44 -15.99
C PHE A 20 37.87 43.39 -15.55
N ASP A 21 37.03 44.20 -16.18
CA ASP A 21 35.61 44.26 -15.92
C ASP A 21 34.82 43.95 -17.22
N TYR A 22 34.70 42.67 -17.52
CA TYR A 22 34.00 42.16 -18.71
C TYR A 22 32.92 41.17 -18.34
N THR A 23 31.80 41.22 -19.08
CA THR A 23 30.78 40.20 -19.02
C THR A 23 31.30 38.86 -19.54
N VAL A 24 31.21 37.81 -18.76
CA VAL A 24 31.77 36.49 -19.06
C VAL A 24 30.65 35.50 -19.37
N LEU A 25 30.72 34.90 -20.58
CA LEU A 25 29.86 33.79 -20.94
C LEU A 25 30.66 32.47 -20.96
N ASP A 26 30.19 31.47 -20.20
CA ASP A 26 30.79 30.13 -20.24
C ASP A 26 30.15 29.29 -21.37
N THR A 27 30.91 28.97 -22.39
CA THR A 27 30.44 28.21 -23.55
C THR A 27 30.01 26.78 -23.22
N LEU A 28 30.55 26.18 -22.16
CA LEU A 28 30.11 24.86 -21.69
C LEU A 28 28.69 24.91 -21.08
N THR A 29 28.43 25.94 -20.28
CA THR A 29 27.11 26.17 -19.71
C THR A 29 26.11 26.50 -20.82
N LEU A 30 26.46 27.42 -21.70
CA LEU A 30 25.64 27.82 -22.85
C LEU A 30 25.33 26.63 -23.77
N ALA A 31 26.32 25.75 -24.05
CA ALA A 31 26.11 24.55 -24.86
C ALA A 31 25.05 23.60 -24.23
N LYS A 32 25.03 23.46 -22.93
CA LYS A 32 24.00 22.65 -22.25
C LYS A 32 22.60 23.23 -22.38
N ASP A 33 22.50 24.55 -22.43
CA ASP A 33 21.23 25.26 -22.55
C ASP A 33 20.74 25.30 -24.02
N VAL A 34 21.63 25.38 -24.96
CA VAL A 34 21.31 25.44 -26.40
C VAL A 34 21.15 24.06 -27.04
N PHE A 35 21.85 23.03 -26.54
CA PHE A 35 21.87 21.65 -27.03
C PHE A 35 21.60 20.64 -25.91
N PRO A 36 20.42 20.62 -25.25
CA PRO A 36 20.17 19.83 -24.06
C PRO A 36 20.29 18.31 -24.27
N ASN A 37 20.11 17.84 -25.49
CA ASN A 37 20.05 16.39 -25.80
C ASN A 37 21.43 15.77 -26.14
N MET A 38 22.52 16.52 -26.02
CA MET A 38 23.87 15.99 -26.27
C MET A 38 24.32 15.07 -25.11
N LYS A 39 24.86 13.89 -25.41
CA LYS A 39 25.37 12.94 -24.39
C LYS A 39 26.66 13.39 -23.72
N LYS A 40 27.50 14.18 -24.38
CA LYS A 40 28.80 14.66 -23.90
C LYS A 40 29.09 16.09 -24.39
N TYR A 41 29.55 16.93 -23.46
CA TYR A 41 29.83 18.37 -23.68
C TYR A 41 31.32 18.71 -23.66
N LYS A 42 32.21 17.79 -24.08
CA LYS A 42 33.62 18.15 -24.38
C LYS A 42 33.65 18.90 -25.69
N LEU A 43 34.48 19.98 -25.80
CA LEU A 43 34.57 20.86 -26.96
C LEU A 43 34.65 20.09 -28.28
N GLY A 44 35.58 19.13 -28.38
CA GLY A 44 35.71 18.28 -29.56
C GLY A 44 34.46 17.45 -29.89
N LYS A 45 33.70 17.01 -28.88
CA LYS A 45 32.45 16.27 -29.13
C LYS A 45 31.30 17.15 -29.59
N ILE A 46 31.22 18.39 -29.06
CA ILE A 46 30.27 19.37 -29.57
C ILE A 46 30.60 19.75 -31.02
N ALA A 47 31.85 19.96 -31.30
CA ALA A 47 32.33 20.26 -32.67
C ALA A 47 31.99 19.10 -33.64
N ASP A 48 32.27 17.86 -33.25
CA ASP A 48 31.95 16.65 -34.07
C ASP A 48 30.44 16.58 -34.40
N GLU A 49 29.57 16.77 -33.40
CA GLU A 49 28.10 16.71 -33.57
C GLU A 49 27.58 17.88 -34.42
N LEU A 50 28.24 19.03 -34.37
CA LEU A 50 27.91 20.21 -35.19
C LEU A 50 28.58 20.20 -36.57
N GLY A 51 29.37 19.17 -36.90
CA GLY A 51 30.08 19.05 -38.18
C GLY A 51 31.25 20.03 -38.35
N ILE A 52 31.79 20.55 -37.23
CA ILE A 52 32.91 21.49 -37.22
C ILE A 52 34.23 20.69 -37.22
N LYS A 53 35.05 20.87 -38.25
CA LYS A 53 36.37 20.23 -38.32
C LYS A 53 37.34 20.84 -37.33
N VAL A 54 37.90 19.98 -36.44
CA VAL A 54 38.96 20.34 -35.52
C VAL A 54 40.28 19.91 -36.12
N GLU A 55 41.21 20.88 -36.38
CA GLU A 55 42.46 20.60 -37.06
C GLU A 55 43.48 19.89 -36.15
N VAL A 56 43.70 20.37 -34.94
CA VAL A 56 44.55 19.70 -33.93
C VAL A 56 44.01 19.96 -32.54
N ALA A 57 43.54 18.93 -31.84
CA ALA A 57 43.09 19.06 -30.44
C ALA A 57 44.25 19.28 -29.47
N HIS A 58 44.03 20.09 -28.41
CA HIS A 58 45.01 20.44 -27.36
C HIS A 58 46.12 21.43 -27.75
N ARG A 59 45.93 22.23 -28.80
CA ARG A 59 46.68 23.46 -28.99
C ARG A 59 45.80 24.67 -28.64
N ALA A 60 46.31 25.60 -27.80
CA ALA A 60 45.51 26.70 -27.28
C ALA A 60 44.82 27.56 -28.36
N LEU A 61 45.45 27.80 -29.49
CA LEU A 61 44.85 28.56 -30.59
C LEU A 61 43.77 27.75 -31.33
N ASP A 62 43.99 26.48 -31.56
CA ASP A 62 43.02 25.60 -32.24
C ASP A 62 41.78 25.33 -31.38
N ASP A 63 41.97 25.24 -30.06
CA ASP A 63 40.86 25.13 -29.10
C ASP A 63 40.06 26.44 -29.03
N VAL A 64 40.72 27.61 -29.11
CA VAL A 64 40.04 28.92 -29.17
C VAL A 64 39.26 29.05 -30.49
N ASP A 65 39.84 28.71 -31.63
CA ASP A 65 39.16 28.76 -32.94
C ASP A 65 37.93 27.82 -32.96
N THR A 66 38.09 26.62 -32.43
CA THR A 66 36.98 25.66 -32.29
C THR A 66 35.89 26.20 -31.39
N THR A 67 36.27 26.82 -30.24
CA THR A 67 35.33 27.44 -29.32
C THR A 67 34.54 28.57 -29.97
N VAL A 68 35.20 29.43 -30.75
CA VAL A 68 34.54 30.52 -31.48
C VAL A 68 33.56 29.99 -32.54
N LYS A 69 33.95 28.94 -33.31
CA LYS A 69 33.06 28.31 -34.29
C LYS A 69 31.81 27.69 -33.63
N VAL A 70 32.00 26.97 -32.54
CA VAL A 70 30.89 26.40 -31.75
C VAL A 70 30.00 27.50 -31.16
N PHE A 71 30.62 28.56 -30.65
CA PHE A 71 29.88 29.71 -30.09
C PHE A 71 29.05 30.44 -31.14
N ASN A 72 29.54 30.62 -32.36
CA ASN A 72 28.77 31.23 -33.46
C ASN A 72 27.52 30.40 -33.80
N VAL A 73 27.60 29.06 -33.82
CA VAL A 73 26.41 28.19 -34.00
C VAL A 73 25.42 28.36 -32.85
N MET A 74 25.94 28.51 -31.62
CA MET A 74 25.06 28.79 -30.46
C MET A 74 24.39 30.17 -30.61
N LEU A 75 25.10 31.20 -31.05
CA LEU A 75 24.53 32.53 -31.27
C LEU A 75 23.42 32.51 -32.32
N ASP A 76 23.59 31.79 -33.41
CA ASP A 76 22.54 31.64 -34.43
C ASP A 76 21.30 30.98 -33.87
N ARG A 77 21.44 29.90 -33.13
CA ARG A 77 20.29 29.26 -32.44
C ARG A 77 19.62 30.14 -31.38
N LEU A 78 20.41 30.96 -30.66
CA LEU A 78 19.84 31.92 -29.70
C LEU A 78 19.04 33.00 -30.43
N ARG A 79 19.55 33.50 -31.59
CA ARG A 79 18.82 34.45 -32.45
C ARG A 79 17.52 33.88 -32.98
N ASP A 80 17.53 32.62 -33.40
CA ASP A 80 16.31 31.90 -33.84
C ASP A 80 15.26 31.79 -32.71
N ARG A 81 15.71 31.79 -31.46
CA ARG A 81 14.82 31.83 -30.25
C ARG A 81 14.42 33.26 -29.85
N GLY A 82 14.81 34.27 -30.61
CA GLY A 82 14.51 35.69 -30.34
C GLY A 82 15.30 36.32 -29.19
N VAL A 83 16.50 35.77 -28.87
CA VAL A 83 17.44 36.34 -27.91
C VAL A 83 18.21 37.44 -28.58
N THR A 84 18.14 38.65 -28.04
CA THR A 84 18.79 39.85 -28.59
C THR A 84 19.83 40.47 -27.67
N THR A 85 19.73 40.20 -26.36
CA THR A 85 20.68 40.65 -25.33
C THR A 85 21.20 39.49 -24.48
N VAL A 86 22.30 39.73 -23.76
CA VAL A 86 22.91 38.72 -22.86
C VAL A 86 21.96 38.38 -21.70
N GLU A 87 21.22 39.37 -21.21
CA GLU A 87 20.24 39.19 -20.12
C GLU A 87 19.09 38.27 -20.55
N GLU A 88 18.74 38.26 -21.83
CA GLU A 88 17.68 37.41 -22.36
C GLU A 88 18.06 35.93 -22.51
N ILE A 89 19.37 35.61 -22.44
CA ILE A 89 19.87 34.21 -22.53
C ILE A 89 19.22 33.37 -21.43
N ASP A 90 19.12 33.87 -20.22
CA ASP A 90 18.55 33.15 -19.07
C ASP A 90 17.03 33.00 -19.15
N THR A 91 16.34 33.82 -19.91
CA THR A 91 14.88 33.82 -20.01
C THR A 91 14.32 33.19 -21.27
N LYS A 92 14.94 33.50 -22.43
CA LYS A 92 14.51 33.06 -23.76
C LYS A 92 15.44 32.03 -24.39
N GLY A 93 16.73 32.03 -24.01
CA GLY A 93 17.76 31.21 -24.66
C GLY A 93 17.77 29.73 -24.29
N ARG A 94 17.12 29.39 -23.18
CA ARG A 94 17.09 28.02 -22.66
C ARG A 94 15.96 27.20 -23.28
N ASP A 95 16.24 25.94 -23.58
CA ASP A 95 15.25 24.98 -24.00
C ASP A 95 14.23 24.71 -22.83
N GLU A 96 12.94 24.54 -23.15
CA GLU A 96 11.90 24.29 -22.15
C GLU A 96 12.15 23.00 -21.35
N GLU A 97 12.73 21.96 -21.96
CA GLU A 97 13.11 20.72 -21.26
C GLU A 97 14.33 20.94 -20.35
N ALA A 98 15.32 21.74 -20.79
CA ALA A 98 16.46 22.12 -19.96
C ALA A 98 16.05 22.96 -18.74
N LYS A 99 15.06 23.84 -18.90
CA LYS A 99 14.46 24.62 -17.79
C LYS A 99 13.76 23.71 -16.79
N LYS A 100 13.03 22.69 -17.24
CA LYS A 100 12.31 21.74 -16.34
C LYS A 100 13.26 20.96 -15.44
N GLU A 101 14.50 20.70 -15.84
CA GLU A 101 15.46 19.89 -15.09
C GLU A 101 16.56 20.70 -14.38
N GLU A 102 16.58 22.02 -14.53
CA GLU A 102 17.64 22.88 -14.00
C GLU A 102 17.79 22.75 -12.47
N TYR A 103 16.67 22.59 -11.74
CA TYR A 103 16.70 22.40 -10.29
C TYR A 103 17.55 21.21 -9.83
N LYS A 104 17.76 20.19 -10.68
CA LYS A 104 18.59 19.03 -10.37
C LYS A 104 20.09 19.38 -10.26
N LYS A 105 20.52 20.46 -10.90
CA LYS A 105 21.92 20.93 -10.95
C LYS A 105 22.24 21.93 -9.84
N LEU A 106 21.22 22.52 -9.21
CA LEU A 106 21.41 23.54 -8.17
C LEU A 106 21.87 22.90 -6.85
N ASN A 107 22.66 23.64 -6.08
CA ASN A 107 22.99 23.29 -4.70
C ASN A 107 21.71 23.31 -3.85
N THR A 108 21.66 22.45 -2.85
CA THR A 108 20.56 22.40 -1.89
C THR A 108 21.09 22.68 -0.48
N TYR A 109 20.32 23.41 0.28
CA TYR A 109 20.64 23.81 1.64
C TYR A 109 19.48 23.46 2.56
N HIS A 110 19.76 23.24 3.84
CA HIS A 110 18.72 23.13 4.83
C HIS A 110 18.10 24.50 5.11
N ALA A 111 16.81 24.51 5.38
CA ALA A 111 16.06 25.68 5.84
C ALA A 111 14.97 25.23 6.83
N ILE A 112 14.64 26.09 7.78
CA ILE A 112 13.51 25.87 8.70
C ILE A 112 12.33 26.71 8.22
N ILE A 113 11.17 26.07 8.07
CA ILE A 113 9.93 26.75 7.71
C ILE A 113 8.90 26.49 8.81
N LEU A 114 8.48 27.52 9.51
CA LEU A 114 7.48 27.43 10.56
C LEU A 114 6.14 27.97 10.05
N ALA A 115 5.05 27.24 10.32
CA ALA A 115 3.70 27.72 10.06
C ALA A 115 3.26 28.68 11.17
N LYS A 116 3.00 29.93 10.81
CA LYS A 116 2.58 30.97 11.70
C LYS A 116 1.09 30.88 12.07
N ASN A 117 0.27 30.45 11.13
CA ASN A 117 -1.18 30.33 11.23
C ASN A 117 -1.69 29.27 10.23
N TYR A 118 -3.01 29.09 10.13
CA TYR A 118 -3.60 28.11 9.20
C TYR A 118 -3.34 28.40 7.71
N ILE A 119 -3.18 29.68 7.32
CA ILE A 119 -2.77 30.04 5.94
C ILE A 119 -1.36 29.52 5.69
N GLY A 120 -0.45 29.78 6.64
CA GLY A 120 0.92 29.25 6.59
C GLY A 120 0.97 27.74 6.59
N LEU A 121 0.15 27.06 7.39
CA LEU A 121 0.09 25.59 7.42
C LEU A 121 -0.30 25.02 6.05
N ARG A 122 -1.34 25.58 5.41
CA ARG A 122 -1.76 25.20 4.06
C ARG A 122 -0.66 25.44 3.03
N ASN A 123 0.02 26.59 3.11
CA ASN A 123 1.13 26.93 2.24
C ASN A 123 2.33 26.00 2.45
N LEU A 124 2.65 25.65 3.71
CA LEU A 124 3.68 24.66 4.04
C LEU A 124 3.38 23.30 3.42
N TYR A 125 2.16 22.79 3.60
CA TYR A 125 1.73 21.51 3.01
C TYR A 125 1.80 21.54 1.48
N LYS A 126 1.48 22.67 0.86
CA LYS A 126 1.60 22.86 -0.58
C LYS A 126 3.06 22.87 -1.04
N LEU A 127 3.95 23.57 -0.34
CA LEU A 127 5.39 23.57 -0.63
C LEU A 127 6.00 22.17 -0.50
N VAL A 128 5.69 21.45 0.58
CA VAL A 128 6.14 20.07 0.78
C VAL A 128 5.64 19.18 -0.35
N SER A 129 4.36 19.26 -0.72
CA SER A 129 3.79 18.49 -1.83
C SER A 129 4.49 18.75 -3.16
N LEU A 130 4.69 20.02 -3.49
CA LEU A 130 5.38 20.40 -4.75
C LEU A 130 6.83 19.93 -4.76
N SER A 131 7.51 19.94 -3.60
CA SER A 131 8.89 19.45 -3.49
C SER A 131 9.00 17.94 -3.74
N HIS A 132 7.98 17.16 -3.36
CA HIS A 132 7.93 15.71 -3.60
C HIS A 132 7.43 15.36 -5.01
N LEU A 133 6.44 16.07 -5.54
CA LEU A 133 5.81 15.72 -6.82
C LEU A 133 6.59 16.27 -8.04
N HIS A 134 7.18 17.47 -7.92
CA HIS A 134 7.74 18.16 -9.08
C HIS A 134 9.23 18.48 -8.96
N TYR A 135 9.76 18.56 -7.74
CA TYR A 135 11.14 19.00 -7.51
C TYR A 135 11.95 17.98 -6.71
N PHE A 136 11.58 16.70 -6.76
CA PHE A 136 12.32 15.62 -6.11
C PHE A 136 13.55 15.22 -6.95
N TYR A 137 14.72 15.33 -6.39
CA TYR A 137 15.96 14.75 -6.93
C TYR A 137 16.91 14.36 -5.81
N LYS A 138 17.04 13.07 -5.54
CA LYS A 138 17.72 12.47 -4.37
C LYS A 138 17.07 12.83 -3.02
N ARG A 139 16.45 13.99 -2.91
CA ARG A 139 15.68 14.54 -1.78
C ARG A 139 14.65 15.53 -2.29
N PRO A 140 13.59 15.82 -1.53
CA PRO A 140 12.64 16.87 -1.90
C PRO A 140 13.32 18.25 -1.85
N ARG A 141 13.03 19.12 -2.80
CA ARG A 141 13.64 20.46 -2.94
C ARG A 141 12.57 21.51 -3.05
N ILE A 142 12.76 22.63 -2.34
CA ILE A 142 11.90 23.81 -2.43
C ILE A 142 12.72 24.92 -3.10
N LEU A 143 12.27 25.39 -4.25
CA LEU A 143 12.90 26.52 -4.92
C LEU A 143 12.64 27.81 -4.15
N LYS A 144 13.62 28.74 -4.03
CA LYS A 144 13.43 30.05 -3.39
C LYS A 144 12.29 30.86 -4.04
N SER A 145 12.14 30.77 -5.36
CA SER A 145 11.01 31.40 -6.09
C SER A 145 9.66 30.82 -5.71
N LEU A 146 9.61 29.51 -5.50
CA LEU A 146 8.40 28.83 -5.05
C LEU A 146 8.05 29.19 -3.61
N TYR A 147 9.05 29.25 -2.71
CA TYR A 147 8.87 29.74 -1.35
C TYR A 147 8.30 31.17 -1.33
N LYS A 148 8.89 32.10 -2.10
CA LYS A 148 8.39 33.50 -2.19
C LYS A 148 6.93 33.56 -2.61
N LYS A 149 6.48 32.69 -3.50
CA LYS A 149 5.08 32.60 -3.97
C LYS A 149 4.12 32.18 -2.88
N TYR A 150 4.53 31.31 -1.97
CA TYR A 150 3.70 30.71 -0.92
C TYR A 150 4.15 31.09 0.50
N SER A 151 4.90 32.19 0.68
CA SER A 151 5.46 32.59 1.97
C SER A 151 4.48 33.21 2.96
N GLU A 152 3.26 33.55 2.53
CA GLU A 152 2.24 34.09 3.41
C GLU A 152 1.94 33.15 4.57
N GLY A 153 2.02 33.65 5.80
CA GLY A 153 1.82 32.91 7.03
C GLY A 153 2.96 31.95 7.41
N LEU A 154 4.13 32.07 6.75
CA LEU A 154 5.32 31.30 7.04
C LEU A 154 6.44 32.15 7.64
N ILE A 155 7.31 31.51 8.42
CA ILE A 155 8.54 32.10 8.98
C ILE A 155 9.70 31.22 8.49
N LEU A 156 10.75 31.86 7.95
CA LEU A 156 11.92 31.18 7.41
C LEU A 156 13.15 31.36 8.31
N GLY A 157 13.75 30.26 8.75
CA GLY A 157 14.99 30.22 9.55
C GLY A 157 16.18 29.69 8.78
N SER A 158 17.39 30.14 9.14
CA SER A 158 18.64 29.82 8.42
C SER A 158 19.17 28.39 8.60
N ALA A 159 18.57 27.62 9.52
CA ALA A 159 18.91 26.23 9.83
C ALA A 159 20.35 26.01 10.35
N CYS A 160 20.84 24.77 10.23
CA CYS A 160 22.09 24.24 10.76
C CYS A 160 23.31 24.50 9.87
N GLU A 161 24.41 23.78 10.09
CA GLU A 161 25.64 23.84 9.27
C GLU A 161 25.41 23.50 7.79
N ALA A 162 24.35 22.72 7.50
CA ALA A 162 23.94 22.42 6.12
C ALA A 162 23.09 23.55 5.49
N GLY A 163 22.82 24.63 6.21
CA GLY A 163 22.14 25.84 5.74
C GLY A 163 23.04 26.73 4.86
N GLU A 164 22.40 27.51 3.99
CA GLU A 164 23.14 28.38 3.05
C GLU A 164 23.97 29.44 3.76
N LEU A 165 23.47 30.03 4.84
CA LEU A 165 24.18 31.06 5.61
C LEU A 165 25.42 30.50 6.29
N TYR A 166 25.30 29.38 6.99
CA TYR A 166 26.43 28.76 7.68
C TYR A 166 27.52 28.36 6.68
N GLN A 167 27.16 27.71 5.58
CA GLN A 167 28.11 27.32 4.55
C GLN A 167 28.79 28.53 3.86
N ALA A 168 28.06 29.63 3.66
CA ALA A 168 28.64 30.83 3.10
C ALA A 168 29.74 31.43 4.00
N ILE A 169 29.52 31.39 5.31
CA ILE A 169 30.52 31.83 6.31
C ILE A 169 31.70 30.87 6.36
N GLU A 170 31.44 29.57 6.42
CA GLU A 170 32.47 28.52 6.43
C GLU A 170 33.39 28.61 5.21
N LEU A 171 32.82 28.82 4.02
CA LEU A 171 33.55 29.00 2.76
C LEU A 171 34.27 30.34 2.62
N GLY A 172 34.14 31.24 3.61
CA GLY A 172 34.79 32.55 3.59
C GLY A 172 34.31 33.48 2.47
N LYS A 173 32.99 33.42 2.14
CA LYS A 173 32.41 34.37 1.19
C LYS A 173 32.54 35.83 1.69
N SER A 174 32.34 36.76 0.77
CA SER A 174 32.39 38.21 1.12
C SER A 174 31.29 38.57 2.11
N ASP A 175 31.55 39.60 2.94
CA ASP A 175 30.56 40.04 3.92
C ASP A 175 29.27 40.51 3.23
N GLU A 176 29.36 41.12 2.05
CA GLU A 176 28.19 41.53 1.26
C GLU A 176 27.34 40.33 0.81
N GLU A 177 27.99 39.24 0.31
CA GLU A 177 27.27 38.02 -0.07
C GLU A 177 26.58 37.37 1.14
N ILE A 178 27.28 37.31 2.30
CA ILE A 178 26.75 36.77 3.55
C ILE A 178 25.57 37.56 4.02
N GLU A 179 25.65 38.91 4.00
CA GLU A 179 24.54 39.79 4.38
C GLU A 179 23.33 39.62 3.45
N ASN A 180 23.55 39.53 2.13
CA ASN A 180 22.49 39.29 1.17
C ASN A 180 21.76 37.95 1.41
N ILE A 181 22.51 36.90 1.72
CA ILE A 181 21.93 35.59 2.09
C ILE A 181 21.10 35.71 3.40
N ALA A 182 21.68 36.36 4.43
CA ALA A 182 21.01 36.51 5.71
C ALA A 182 19.69 37.32 5.63
N ARG A 183 19.58 38.28 4.69
CA ARG A 183 18.37 39.05 4.46
C ARG A 183 17.17 38.24 4.02
N ASP A 184 17.39 37.08 3.37
CA ASP A 184 16.33 36.20 2.91
C ASP A 184 15.61 35.52 4.08
N TYR A 185 16.22 35.40 5.27
CA TYR A 185 15.66 34.71 6.43
C TYR A 185 14.94 35.68 7.41
N ASP A 186 13.89 35.19 8.06
CA ASP A 186 13.19 35.94 9.10
C ASP A 186 13.94 35.94 10.43
N TYR A 187 14.60 34.80 10.73
CA TYR A 187 15.52 34.66 11.87
C TYR A 187 16.74 33.84 11.50
N LEU A 188 17.81 34.00 12.28
CA LEU A 188 19.05 33.23 12.10
C LEU A 188 19.22 32.22 13.23
N GLU A 189 19.94 31.15 12.97
CA GLU A 189 20.06 30.00 13.88
C GLU A 189 21.54 29.68 14.16
N ILE A 190 21.83 29.35 15.41
CA ILE A 190 23.11 28.79 15.86
C ILE A 190 22.86 27.52 16.66
N GLN A 191 23.83 26.60 16.66
CA GLN A 191 23.70 25.31 17.35
C GLN A 191 24.91 25.05 18.26
N PRO A 192 24.81 24.10 19.23
CA PRO A 192 25.92 23.69 20.06
C PRO A 192 27.14 23.29 19.22
N ILE A 193 28.31 23.65 19.67
CA ILE A 193 29.58 23.40 18.94
C ILE A 193 29.78 21.92 18.68
N GLY A 194 29.43 21.04 19.64
CA GLY A 194 29.57 19.62 19.52
C GLY A 194 28.80 19.01 18.34
N ASN A 195 27.72 19.66 17.88
CA ASN A 195 26.95 19.20 16.71
C ASN A 195 27.78 19.24 15.42
N ASN A 196 28.77 20.15 15.36
CA ASN A 196 29.59 20.42 14.20
C ASN A 196 31.07 19.94 14.36
N ASP A 197 31.40 19.18 15.40
CA ASP A 197 32.76 18.63 15.62
C ASP A 197 33.29 17.81 14.45
N PHE A 198 32.42 17.23 13.63
CA PHE A 198 32.79 16.51 12.43
C PHE A 198 33.51 17.41 11.39
N LEU A 199 33.23 18.71 11.34
CA LEU A 199 33.94 19.64 10.48
C LEU A 199 35.41 19.79 10.89
N VAL A 200 35.70 19.80 12.20
CA VAL A 200 37.06 19.79 12.74
C VAL A 200 37.73 18.44 12.46
N ARG A 201 37.07 17.34 12.76
CA ARG A 201 37.54 15.97 12.56
C ARG A 201 37.91 15.67 11.12
N ASN A 202 37.10 16.19 10.18
CA ASN A 202 37.33 16.05 8.74
C ASN A 202 38.30 17.10 8.16
N GLY A 203 38.86 18.00 8.98
CA GLY A 203 39.80 19.02 8.52
C GLY A 203 39.16 20.12 7.65
N VAL A 204 37.85 20.29 7.70
CA VAL A 204 37.12 21.37 6.99
C VAL A 204 37.39 22.72 7.65
N VAL A 205 37.40 22.73 8.98
CA VAL A 205 37.77 23.88 9.81
C VAL A 205 38.90 23.50 10.77
N PRO A 206 39.73 24.46 11.21
CA PRO A 206 40.95 24.17 11.96
C PRO A 206 40.70 23.61 13.38
N ASP A 207 39.75 24.16 14.11
CA ASP A 207 39.46 23.80 15.49
C ASP A 207 38.06 24.23 15.98
N ARG A 208 37.72 23.89 17.23
CA ARG A 208 36.44 24.26 17.84
C ARG A 208 36.26 25.77 18.08
N GLU A 209 37.35 26.52 18.21
CA GLU A 209 37.28 27.97 18.36
C GLU A 209 36.80 28.62 17.08
N TYR A 210 37.20 28.11 15.93
CA TYR A 210 36.70 28.56 14.64
C TYR A 210 35.18 28.33 14.52
N LEU A 211 34.65 27.22 15.04
CA LEU A 211 33.20 26.95 15.09
C LEU A 211 32.47 27.99 15.96
N LYS A 212 33.05 28.39 17.07
CA LYS A 212 32.52 29.48 17.91
C LYS A 212 32.54 30.82 17.18
N ASP A 213 33.59 31.09 16.40
CA ASP A 213 33.70 32.31 15.60
C ASP A 213 32.62 32.39 14.50
N ILE A 214 32.25 31.27 13.88
CA ILE A 214 31.11 31.22 12.95
C ILE A 214 29.82 31.63 13.69
N ASN A 215 29.56 31.07 14.87
CA ASN A 215 28.38 31.42 15.66
C ASN A 215 28.39 32.90 16.11
N ARG A 216 29.56 33.41 16.54
CA ARG A 216 29.75 34.85 16.86
C ARG A 216 29.47 35.75 15.68
N LYS A 217 29.89 35.33 14.47
CA LYS A 217 29.62 36.09 13.24
C LYS A 217 28.14 36.08 12.88
N ILE A 218 27.43 34.97 13.09
CA ILE A 218 25.96 34.89 12.88
C ILE A 218 25.24 35.81 13.88
N VAL A 219 25.65 35.84 15.16
CA VAL A 219 25.09 36.71 16.19
C VAL A 219 25.30 38.18 15.82
N ALA A 220 26.53 38.59 15.47
CA ALA A 220 26.85 39.94 15.04
C ALA A 220 26.06 40.37 13.78
N LEU A 221 25.87 39.42 12.85
CA LEU A 221 25.07 39.64 11.64
C LEU A 221 23.60 39.90 11.98
N GLY A 222 23.03 39.11 12.92
CA GLY A 222 21.68 39.30 13.42
C GLY A 222 21.49 40.72 14.04
N GLU A 223 22.43 41.13 14.87
CA GLU A 223 22.42 42.48 15.45
C GLU A 223 22.48 43.58 14.36
N LYS A 224 23.39 43.42 13.39
CA LYS A 224 23.55 44.38 12.28
C LYS A 224 22.29 44.50 11.42
N LEU A 225 21.61 43.39 11.16
CA LEU A 225 20.43 43.34 10.30
C LEU A 225 19.10 43.46 11.05
N GLY A 226 19.13 43.59 12.39
CA GLY A 226 17.93 43.62 13.22
C GLY A 226 17.11 42.32 13.19
N LYS A 227 17.77 41.19 13.03
CA LYS A 227 17.14 39.86 12.99
C LYS A 227 17.39 39.11 14.31
N LEU A 228 16.39 38.36 14.75
CA LEU A 228 16.54 37.45 15.89
C LEU A 228 17.54 36.37 15.57
N VAL A 229 18.42 36.04 16.54
CA VAL A 229 19.26 34.85 16.49
C VAL A 229 18.79 33.88 17.56
N VAL A 230 18.50 32.64 17.20
CA VAL A 230 18.04 31.61 18.12
C VAL A 230 19.05 30.47 18.23
N ALA A 231 19.19 29.93 19.44
CA ALA A 231 19.99 28.74 19.69
C ALA A 231 19.07 27.51 19.74
N THR A 232 19.29 26.53 18.86
CA THR A 232 18.56 25.26 18.82
C THR A 232 19.50 24.09 19.03
N CYS A 233 19.02 22.93 19.54
CA CYS A 233 19.91 21.82 19.85
C CYS A 233 19.86 20.68 18.82
N ASP A 234 19.03 20.73 17.81
CA ASP A 234 18.93 19.72 16.74
C ASP A 234 18.74 18.30 17.30
N VAL A 235 17.66 18.11 18.05
CA VAL A 235 17.40 16.86 18.82
C VAL A 235 17.10 15.69 17.90
N HIS A 236 17.87 14.59 18.05
CA HIS A 236 17.64 13.31 17.37
C HIS A 236 17.38 12.16 18.35
N PHE A 237 17.71 12.30 19.61
CA PHE A 237 17.43 11.34 20.68
C PHE A 237 17.22 12.03 22.02
N MET A 238 16.61 11.32 22.99
CA MET A 238 16.19 11.92 24.26
C MET A 238 17.37 12.15 25.20
N ASP A 239 18.05 11.11 25.61
CA ASP A 239 19.12 11.13 26.57
C ASP A 239 20.48 10.87 25.90
N PRO A 240 21.62 11.37 26.48
CA PRO A 240 22.96 11.16 25.89
C PRO A 240 23.29 9.71 25.56
N GLN A 241 22.84 8.74 26.41
CA GLN A 241 23.09 7.31 26.20
C GLN A 241 22.27 6.70 25.06
N ASP A 242 21.23 7.36 24.57
CA ASP A 242 20.34 6.86 23.48
C ASP A 242 21.02 6.96 22.10
N GLU A 243 22.19 7.63 22.04
CA GLU A 243 22.96 7.72 20.79
C GLU A 243 23.30 6.32 20.20
N VAL A 244 23.37 5.28 21.05
CA VAL A 244 23.63 3.91 20.62
C VAL A 244 22.57 3.40 19.64
N TYR A 245 21.32 3.79 19.80
CA TYR A 245 20.24 3.40 18.89
C TYR A 245 20.39 4.06 17.52
N ARG A 246 20.71 5.35 17.49
CA ARG A 246 20.99 6.09 16.25
C ARG A 246 22.20 5.51 15.52
N ARG A 247 23.27 5.23 16.24
CA ARG A 247 24.50 4.59 15.73
C ARG A 247 24.20 3.26 15.03
N ILE A 248 23.44 2.38 15.68
CA ILE A 248 23.05 1.08 15.13
C ILE A 248 22.19 1.25 13.87
N LEU A 249 21.23 2.17 13.89
CA LEU A 249 20.32 2.42 12.76
C LEU A 249 21.08 3.00 11.56
N GLU A 250 21.98 3.95 11.78
CA GLU A 250 22.81 4.53 10.72
C GLU A 250 23.79 3.51 10.12
N ALA A 251 24.42 2.69 10.97
CA ALA A 251 25.26 1.58 10.50
C ALA A 251 24.44 0.58 9.67
N GLY A 252 23.21 0.28 10.08
CA GLY A 252 22.27 -0.57 9.33
C GLY A 252 21.88 0.01 7.97
N GLN A 253 21.90 1.32 7.81
CA GLN A 253 21.65 2.04 6.56
C GLN A 253 22.92 2.24 5.71
N GLY A 254 24.09 1.86 6.25
CA GLY A 254 25.36 1.90 5.52
C GLY A 254 26.15 3.21 5.65
N TYR A 255 25.84 4.06 6.63
CA TYR A 255 26.65 5.23 6.96
C TYR A 255 28.02 4.80 7.49
N LYS A 256 29.09 5.35 6.94
CA LYS A 256 30.46 4.97 7.29
C LYS A 256 30.96 5.56 8.60
N ASP A 257 30.41 6.70 8.97
CA ASP A 257 30.70 7.50 10.17
C ASP A 257 29.71 7.28 11.31
N ALA A 258 28.89 6.22 11.23
CA ALA A 258 27.89 5.90 12.23
C ALA A 258 28.44 5.80 13.67
N ASP A 259 29.72 5.40 13.84
CA ASP A 259 30.37 5.29 15.17
C ASP A 259 30.79 6.63 15.75
N GLU A 260 30.75 7.71 14.97
CA GLU A 260 31.16 9.06 15.36
C GLU A 260 29.95 9.97 15.59
N GLN A 261 29.11 9.60 16.56
CA GLN A 261 27.84 10.30 16.83
C GLN A 261 28.06 11.73 17.37
N ALA A 262 27.32 12.69 16.80
CA ALA A 262 27.18 14.03 17.38
C ALA A 262 26.27 13.98 18.61
N PRO A 263 26.45 14.89 19.61
CA PRO A 263 25.67 14.92 20.84
C PRO A 263 24.28 15.56 20.66
N LEU A 264 23.42 14.95 19.83
CA LEU A 264 22.13 15.47 19.39
C LEU A 264 20.98 15.08 20.36
N TYR A 265 21.23 15.17 21.66
CA TYR A 265 20.23 14.86 22.69
C TYR A 265 19.43 16.10 23.10
N LEU A 266 18.27 15.89 23.71
CA LEU A 266 17.42 16.94 24.24
C LEU A 266 18.10 17.61 25.47
N ARG A 267 18.49 18.86 25.32
CA ARG A 267 19.12 19.64 26.39
C ARG A 267 18.10 20.49 27.13
N THR A 268 18.29 20.59 28.45
CA THR A 268 17.56 21.56 29.27
C THR A 268 18.02 22.98 28.96
N THR A 269 17.27 23.99 29.46
CA THR A 269 17.64 25.40 29.31
C THR A 269 19.02 25.67 29.92
N GLU A 270 19.33 25.08 31.09
CA GLU A 270 20.63 25.23 31.77
C GLU A 270 21.78 24.63 30.95
N GLU A 271 21.57 23.47 30.37
CA GLU A 271 22.54 22.81 29.47
C GLU A 271 22.79 23.65 28.22
N MET A 272 21.70 24.19 27.61
CA MET A 272 21.81 25.07 26.44
C MET A 272 22.56 26.38 26.80
N LEU A 273 22.28 27.01 27.95
CA LEU A 273 22.99 28.22 28.40
C LEU A 273 24.49 27.96 28.56
N LYS A 274 24.87 26.77 29.06
CA LYS A 274 26.26 26.35 29.18
C LYS A 274 26.94 26.18 27.82
N GLU A 275 26.25 25.61 26.85
CA GLU A 275 26.77 25.42 25.48
C GLU A 275 27.15 26.77 24.81
N PHE A 276 26.45 27.86 25.16
CA PHE A 276 26.63 29.20 24.58
C PHE A 276 27.33 30.18 25.54
N GLU A 277 27.90 29.75 26.64
CA GLU A 277 28.57 30.53 27.66
C GLU A 277 29.69 31.44 27.08
N TYR A 278 30.34 30.99 25.99
CA TYR A 278 31.37 31.74 25.26
C TYR A 278 30.90 33.02 24.59
N LEU A 279 29.58 33.25 24.46
CA LEU A 279 29.00 34.48 23.96
C LEU A 279 28.86 35.55 25.08
N GLY A 280 29.11 35.17 26.33
CA GLY A 280 28.80 35.95 27.52
C GLY A 280 27.36 35.70 28.00
N LYS A 281 27.18 35.87 29.34
CA LYS A 281 25.95 35.46 30.04
C LYS A 281 24.65 36.10 29.45
N GLU A 282 24.69 37.39 29.15
CA GLU A 282 23.54 38.12 28.64
C GLU A 282 23.17 37.69 27.23
N LYS A 283 24.18 37.54 26.36
CA LYS A 283 23.94 37.12 24.97
C LYS A 283 23.51 35.68 24.89
N ALA A 284 24.09 34.78 25.70
CA ALA A 284 23.66 33.37 25.80
C ALA A 284 22.19 33.30 26.22
N TYR A 285 21.76 34.05 27.21
CA TYR A 285 20.38 34.10 27.64
C TYR A 285 19.44 34.65 26.54
N GLU A 286 19.90 35.69 25.82
CA GLU A 286 19.17 36.29 24.71
C GLU A 286 18.88 35.24 23.61
N VAL A 287 19.89 34.52 23.13
CA VAL A 287 19.71 33.56 22.01
C VAL A 287 19.04 32.28 22.43
N VAL A 288 19.25 31.78 23.65
CA VAL A 288 18.68 30.53 24.17
C VAL A 288 17.24 30.71 24.65
N VAL A 289 16.94 31.76 25.38
CA VAL A 289 15.65 31.95 26.05
C VAL A 289 14.81 33.05 25.41
N THR A 290 15.32 34.29 25.35
CA THR A 290 14.52 35.43 24.93
C THR A 290 14.08 35.35 23.49
N ASN A 291 15.00 35.07 22.56
CA ASN A 291 14.71 35.06 21.14
C ASN A 291 13.93 33.81 20.70
N THR A 292 14.17 32.65 21.30
CA THR A 292 13.41 31.43 21.03
C THR A 292 11.93 31.64 21.42
N ASN A 293 11.65 32.23 22.58
CA ASN A 293 10.28 32.59 22.97
C ASN A 293 9.65 33.62 22.02
N LYS A 294 10.39 34.65 21.61
CA LYS A 294 9.89 35.62 20.62
C LYS A 294 9.49 34.98 19.30
N VAL A 295 10.27 34.03 18.79
CA VAL A 295 9.91 33.30 17.57
C VAL A 295 8.67 32.41 17.77
N ALA A 296 8.59 31.74 18.94
CA ALA A 296 7.39 30.99 19.30
C ALA A 296 6.12 31.85 19.39
N ASP A 297 6.24 33.05 19.99
CA ASP A 297 5.15 33.99 20.13
C ASP A 297 4.65 34.62 18.79
N MET A 298 5.45 34.46 17.70
CA MET A 298 5.02 34.82 16.35
C MET A 298 4.01 33.83 15.75
N CYS A 299 3.89 32.63 16.34
CA CYS A 299 3.05 31.56 15.85
C CYS A 299 1.76 31.47 16.68
N ASP A 300 0.63 31.41 15.97
CA ASP A 300 -0.65 31.12 16.59
C ASP A 300 -0.68 29.65 17.05
N ARG A 301 -1.57 29.30 17.97
CA ARG A 301 -1.84 27.92 18.31
C ARG A 301 -2.67 27.31 17.19
N ILE A 302 -2.08 26.33 16.47
CA ILE A 302 -2.71 25.62 15.37
C ILE A 302 -2.59 24.10 15.59
N ASP A 303 -3.58 23.36 15.08
CA ASP A 303 -3.55 21.90 15.05
C ASP A 303 -3.07 21.47 13.65
N PRO A 304 -1.93 20.77 13.52
CA PRO A 304 -1.43 20.29 12.23
C PRO A 304 -2.41 19.35 11.51
N ILE A 305 -3.18 18.59 12.29
CA ILE A 305 -4.27 17.76 11.81
C ILE A 305 -5.56 18.36 12.33
N SER A 306 -6.42 18.82 11.42
CA SER A 306 -7.70 19.42 11.78
C SER A 306 -8.56 18.42 12.59
N PRO A 307 -9.20 18.83 13.67
CA PRO A 307 -10.17 17.99 14.39
C PRO A 307 -11.53 17.92 13.66
N GLU A 308 -11.74 18.69 12.60
CA GLU A 308 -12.99 18.77 11.86
C GLU A 308 -13.20 17.54 10.98
N LYS A 309 -14.38 16.92 11.06
CA LYS A 309 -14.81 15.88 10.13
C LYS A 309 -15.34 16.51 8.83
N CYS A 310 -14.79 16.09 7.72
CA CYS A 310 -15.14 16.60 6.40
C CYS A 310 -15.57 15.46 5.45
N PRO A 311 -16.75 14.85 5.68
CA PRO A 311 -17.27 13.82 4.79
C PRO A 311 -17.62 14.43 3.42
N PRO A 312 -17.47 13.70 2.31
CA PRO A 312 -17.95 14.12 1.01
C PRO A 312 -19.47 14.22 1.00
N HIS A 313 -20.02 15.09 0.19
CA HIS A 313 -21.45 15.26 0.01
C HIS A 313 -21.87 14.84 -1.40
N ILE A 314 -22.91 14.01 -1.49
CA ILE A 314 -23.57 13.64 -2.74
C ILE A 314 -25.02 14.12 -2.65
N PRO A 315 -25.44 15.12 -3.47
CA PRO A 315 -26.81 15.64 -3.43
C PRO A 315 -27.84 14.52 -3.71
N GLY A 316 -28.90 14.47 -2.93
CA GLY A 316 -30.00 13.53 -3.10
C GLY A 316 -29.74 12.11 -2.59
N CYS A 317 -28.58 11.82 -1.97
CA CYS A 317 -28.22 10.47 -1.55
C CYS A 317 -29.21 9.82 -0.57
N GLU A 318 -29.89 10.60 0.24
CA GLU A 318 -30.91 10.10 1.20
C GLU A 318 -32.16 9.58 0.50
N GLU A 319 -32.60 10.28 -0.54
CA GLU A 319 -33.74 9.84 -1.34
C GLU A 319 -33.37 8.69 -2.26
N ASP A 320 -32.17 8.74 -2.84
CA ASP A 320 -31.65 7.67 -3.70
C ASP A 320 -31.57 6.34 -2.95
N ILE A 321 -31.03 6.31 -1.73
CA ILE A 321 -30.91 5.07 -0.95
C ILE A 321 -32.27 4.48 -0.62
N LYS A 322 -33.26 5.29 -0.27
CA LYS A 322 -34.66 4.85 -0.05
C LYS A 322 -35.25 4.25 -1.30
N ASN A 323 -35.19 4.97 -2.41
CA ASN A 323 -35.78 4.58 -3.69
C ASN A 323 -35.18 3.26 -4.21
N ILE A 324 -33.86 3.13 -4.16
CA ILE A 324 -33.15 1.92 -4.61
C ILE A 324 -33.53 0.73 -3.69
N ALA A 325 -33.49 0.91 -2.38
CA ALA A 325 -33.81 -0.16 -1.42
C ALA A 325 -35.25 -0.66 -1.54
N TYR A 326 -36.23 0.24 -1.58
CA TYR A 326 -37.64 -0.13 -1.71
C TYR A 326 -37.97 -0.71 -3.09
N LYS A 327 -37.42 -0.17 -4.17
CA LYS A 327 -37.58 -0.74 -5.50
C LYS A 327 -37.15 -2.21 -5.52
N LYS A 328 -35.99 -2.52 -4.98
CA LYS A 328 -35.47 -3.89 -4.92
C LYS A 328 -36.32 -4.78 -4.00
N ALA A 329 -36.77 -4.26 -2.88
CA ALA A 329 -37.64 -5.00 -1.97
C ALA A 329 -38.96 -5.40 -2.65
N HIS A 330 -39.59 -4.49 -3.38
CA HIS A 330 -40.79 -4.77 -4.14
C HIS A 330 -40.56 -5.75 -5.31
N GLU A 331 -39.41 -5.69 -5.98
CA GLU A 331 -39.01 -6.67 -7.00
C GLU A 331 -38.96 -8.10 -6.43
N LEU A 332 -38.47 -8.26 -5.21
CA LEU A 332 -38.28 -9.57 -4.56
C LEU A 332 -39.53 -10.07 -3.83
N TYR A 333 -40.26 -9.21 -3.13
CA TYR A 333 -41.33 -9.58 -2.22
C TYR A 333 -42.76 -9.10 -2.62
N GLY A 334 -42.86 -8.41 -3.74
CA GLY A 334 -44.16 -7.95 -4.29
C GLY A 334 -44.54 -6.54 -3.81
N ASP A 335 -45.71 -6.08 -4.31
CA ASP A 335 -46.19 -4.71 -4.07
C ASP A 335 -46.50 -4.42 -2.60
N THR A 336 -46.96 -5.44 -1.86
CA THR A 336 -47.16 -5.37 -0.41
C THR A 336 -46.01 -6.15 0.26
N LEU A 337 -45.12 -5.43 0.95
CA LEU A 337 -44.00 -6.07 1.63
C LEU A 337 -44.46 -6.85 2.86
N PRO A 338 -43.84 -8.03 3.14
CA PRO A 338 -44.02 -8.70 4.44
C PRO A 338 -43.63 -7.77 5.59
N GLU A 339 -44.31 -7.84 6.72
CA GLU A 339 -44.05 -6.97 7.88
C GLU A 339 -42.60 -7.05 8.35
N ILE A 340 -41.98 -8.22 8.33
CA ILE A 340 -40.60 -8.42 8.74
C ILE A 340 -39.63 -7.65 7.83
N VAL A 341 -39.89 -7.59 6.53
CA VAL A 341 -39.09 -6.85 5.55
C VAL A 341 -39.29 -5.34 5.73
N GLN A 342 -40.56 -4.89 5.83
CA GLN A 342 -40.91 -3.49 6.01
C GLN A 342 -40.30 -2.91 7.29
N THR A 343 -40.49 -3.59 8.42
CA THR A 343 -39.98 -3.16 9.73
C THR A 343 -38.45 -3.08 9.73
N ARG A 344 -37.79 -4.06 9.15
CA ARG A 344 -36.33 -4.08 9.06
C ARG A 344 -35.78 -2.94 8.19
N LEU A 345 -36.36 -2.71 7.01
CA LEU A 345 -35.98 -1.61 6.11
C LEU A 345 -36.18 -0.24 6.76
N ASP A 346 -37.34 -0.01 7.36
CA ASP A 346 -37.64 1.25 8.03
C ASP A 346 -36.66 1.54 9.17
N LYS A 347 -36.38 0.54 10.01
CA LYS A 347 -35.40 0.63 11.09
C LYS A 347 -34.00 1.00 10.58
N GLU A 348 -33.53 0.28 9.57
CA GLU A 348 -32.18 0.50 9.02
C GLU A 348 -32.06 1.85 8.30
N LEU A 349 -33.04 2.20 7.45
CA LEU A 349 -33.06 3.48 6.74
C LEU A 349 -33.11 4.67 7.69
N ASN A 350 -33.94 4.60 8.75
CA ASN A 350 -34.00 5.64 9.76
C ASN A 350 -32.64 5.81 10.47
N SER A 351 -31.96 4.72 10.84
CA SER A 351 -30.64 4.79 11.45
C SER A 351 -29.58 5.35 10.50
N ILE A 352 -29.57 4.90 9.26
CA ILE A 352 -28.59 5.32 8.23
C ILE A 352 -28.75 6.83 7.93
N ILE A 353 -29.97 7.28 7.69
CA ILE A 353 -30.26 8.66 7.30
C ILE A 353 -30.06 9.64 8.46
N SER A 354 -30.60 9.32 9.65
CA SER A 354 -30.49 10.21 10.81
C SER A 354 -29.06 10.42 11.28
N ASN A 355 -28.16 9.46 11.05
CA ASN A 355 -26.74 9.55 11.37
C ASN A 355 -25.88 10.09 10.20
N GLY A 356 -26.46 10.42 9.05
CA GLY A 356 -25.74 10.96 7.90
C GLY A 356 -24.90 9.96 7.13
N TYR A 357 -25.19 8.64 7.23
CA TYR A 357 -24.41 7.58 6.58
C TYR A 357 -24.85 7.25 5.15
N SER A 358 -25.90 7.92 4.63
CA SER A 358 -26.44 7.66 3.29
C SER A 358 -25.40 7.81 2.18
N VAL A 359 -24.50 8.76 2.31
CA VAL A 359 -23.44 9.01 1.33
C VAL A 359 -22.50 7.82 1.19
N MET A 360 -22.15 7.15 2.28
CA MET A 360 -21.26 5.98 2.26
C MET A 360 -21.89 4.79 1.54
N TYR A 361 -23.19 4.55 1.78
CA TYR A 361 -23.95 3.53 1.07
C TYR A 361 -24.05 3.81 -0.43
N ILE A 362 -24.35 5.04 -0.83
CA ILE A 362 -24.45 5.42 -2.25
C ILE A 362 -23.12 5.32 -2.97
N ILE A 363 -22.01 5.68 -2.32
CA ILE A 363 -20.68 5.49 -2.87
C ILE A 363 -20.40 4.00 -3.13
N ALA A 364 -20.63 3.17 -2.13
CA ALA A 364 -20.44 1.73 -2.23
C ALA A 364 -21.31 1.12 -3.33
N GLN A 365 -22.60 1.51 -3.37
CA GLN A 365 -23.53 1.08 -4.42
C GLN A 365 -23.01 1.43 -5.81
N LYS A 366 -22.56 2.67 -6.05
CA LYS A 366 -22.03 3.11 -7.35
C LYS A 366 -20.79 2.32 -7.77
N LEU A 367 -19.87 2.07 -6.83
CA LEU A 367 -18.65 1.28 -7.08
C LEU A 367 -18.99 -0.17 -7.42
N VAL A 368 -19.86 -0.81 -6.65
CA VAL A 368 -20.24 -2.22 -6.88
C VAL A 368 -21.00 -2.39 -8.20
N TRP A 369 -21.97 -1.51 -8.47
CA TRP A 369 -22.74 -1.58 -9.72
C TRP A 369 -21.84 -1.39 -10.95
N LYS A 370 -20.89 -0.47 -10.90
CA LYS A 370 -19.93 -0.28 -12.00
C LYS A 370 -19.06 -1.50 -12.23
N SER A 371 -18.58 -2.13 -11.18
CA SER A 371 -17.81 -3.37 -11.27
C SER A 371 -18.63 -4.52 -11.88
N ASN A 372 -19.88 -4.69 -11.41
CA ASN A 372 -20.79 -5.71 -11.93
C ASN A 372 -21.16 -5.47 -13.41
N GLU A 373 -21.39 -4.21 -13.80
CA GLU A 373 -21.64 -3.82 -15.19
C GLU A 373 -20.46 -4.18 -16.10
N ASP A 374 -19.24 -3.99 -15.61
CA ASP A 374 -18.01 -4.37 -16.32
C ASP A 374 -17.70 -5.88 -16.21
N GLY A 375 -18.58 -6.67 -15.58
CA GLY A 375 -18.55 -8.12 -15.52
C GLY A 375 -17.76 -8.73 -14.38
N TYR A 376 -17.38 -7.95 -13.37
CA TYR A 376 -16.68 -8.43 -12.19
C TYR A 376 -17.56 -8.32 -10.95
N ILE A 377 -17.84 -9.45 -10.30
CA ILE A 377 -18.55 -9.45 -9.02
C ILE A 377 -17.70 -8.81 -7.93
N VAL A 378 -18.36 -8.27 -6.92
CA VAL A 378 -17.72 -7.70 -5.74
C VAL A 378 -18.15 -8.48 -4.51
N GLY A 379 -17.19 -8.96 -3.74
CA GLY A 379 -17.45 -9.59 -2.44
C GLY A 379 -17.51 -8.52 -1.35
N SER A 380 -18.45 -8.65 -0.42
CA SER A 380 -18.44 -7.83 0.79
C SER A 380 -17.50 -8.41 1.84
N ARG A 381 -16.97 -7.54 2.69
CA ARG A 381 -16.06 -7.89 3.78
C ARG A 381 -16.52 -7.21 5.08
N GLY A 382 -16.11 -7.74 6.21
CA GLY A 382 -16.48 -7.14 7.49
C GLY A 382 -17.96 -7.30 7.81
N SER A 383 -18.58 -6.27 8.35
CA SER A 383 -19.95 -6.33 8.91
C SER A 383 -21.05 -5.76 7.99
N VAL A 384 -20.73 -5.31 6.78
CA VAL A 384 -21.73 -4.71 5.87
C VAL A 384 -22.84 -5.66 5.48
N GLY A 385 -22.58 -6.97 5.40
CA GLY A 385 -23.59 -8.00 5.14
C GLY A 385 -24.64 -8.16 6.26
N SER A 386 -24.48 -7.46 7.39
CA SER A 386 -25.54 -7.37 8.42
C SER A 386 -26.67 -6.40 8.04
N SER A 387 -26.48 -5.57 7.02
CA SER A 387 -27.44 -4.56 6.57
C SER A 387 -28.33 -5.09 5.44
N LEU A 388 -29.65 -5.11 5.68
CA LEU A 388 -30.64 -5.42 4.64
C LEU A 388 -30.67 -4.32 3.57
N VAL A 389 -30.49 -3.07 3.95
CA VAL A 389 -30.37 -1.95 2.99
C VAL A 389 -29.16 -2.15 2.07
N ALA A 390 -28.03 -2.63 2.57
CA ALA A 390 -26.88 -2.95 1.76
C ALA A 390 -27.19 -4.08 0.74
N PHE A 391 -27.93 -5.10 1.14
CA PHE A 391 -28.43 -6.14 0.24
C PHE A 391 -29.39 -5.58 -0.82
N MET A 392 -30.38 -4.79 -0.41
CA MET A 392 -31.39 -4.23 -1.30
C MET A 392 -30.81 -3.19 -2.28
N THR A 393 -29.75 -2.51 -1.91
CA THR A 393 -29.02 -1.58 -2.79
C THR A 393 -27.95 -2.25 -3.66
N GLY A 394 -27.75 -3.57 -3.52
CA GLY A 394 -26.81 -4.35 -4.30
C GLY A 394 -25.35 -4.21 -3.88
N ILE A 395 -25.08 -3.69 -2.68
CA ILE A 395 -23.71 -3.58 -2.14
C ILE A 395 -23.18 -4.95 -1.72
N THR A 396 -24.04 -5.80 -1.16
CA THR A 396 -23.70 -7.16 -0.74
C THR A 396 -24.70 -8.16 -1.29
N GLU A 397 -24.26 -9.42 -1.48
CA GLU A 397 -25.14 -10.54 -1.81
C GLU A 397 -25.72 -11.24 -0.56
N VAL A 398 -25.27 -10.84 0.64
CA VAL A 398 -25.72 -11.42 1.91
C VAL A 398 -27.08 -10.84 2.28
N ASN A 399 -28.13 -11.69 2.28
CA ASN A 399 -29.45 -11.34 2.80
C ASN A 399 -29.49 -11.59 4.31
N SER A 400 -29.54 -10.54 5.10
CA SER A 400 -29.50 -10.62 6.56
C SER A 400 -30.81 -11.00 7.26
N LEU A 401 -31.90 -11.15 6.49
CA LEU A 401 -33.18 -11.62 7.03
C LEU A 401 -33.09 -13.06 7.57
N LYS A 402 -34.06 -13.47 8.34
CA LYS A 402 -34.23 -14.88 8.77
C LYS A 402 -34.38 -15.81 7.58
N PRO A 403 -34.02 -17.09 7.71
CA PRO A 403 -34.31 -18.12 6.71
C PRO A 403 -35.75 -18.10 6.25
N HIS A 404 -35.98 -18.02 4.94
CA HIS A 404 -37.30 -17.90 4.36
C HIS A 404 -37.36 -18.42 2.92
N TYR A 405 -38.59 -18.61 2.46
CA TYR A 405 -38.90 -18.88 1.05
C TYR A 405 -39.48 -17.66 0.36
N ARG A 406 -39.14 -17.44 -0.86
CA ARG A 406 -39.74 -16.43 -1.74
C ARG A 406 -39.99 -16.99 -3.15
N CYS A 407 -41.12 -16.70 -3.72
CA CYS A 407 -41.45 -17.14 -5.08
C CYS A 407 -40.89 -16.13 -6.11
N PRO A 408 -40.04 -16.56 -7.05
CA PRO A 408 -39.52 -15.66 -8.08
C PRO A 408 -40.59 -15.18 -9.06
N ASN A 409 -41.69 -15.91 -9.20
CA ASN A 409 -42.80 -15.60 -10.13
C ASN A 409 -43.86 -14.68 -9.49
N CYS A 410 -44.61 -15.19 -8.50
CA CYS A 410 -45.72 -14.42 -7.91
C CYS A 410 -45.33 -13.58 -6.68
N LYS A 411 -44.08 -13.60 -6.29
CA LYS A 411 -43.50 -12.84 -5.17
C LYS A 411 -44.07 -13.22 -3.78
N TYR A 412 -44.82 -14.31 -3.69
CA TYR A 412 -45.24 -14.87 -2.40
C TYR A 412 -44.01 -15.23 -1.55
N SER A 413 -44.05 -14.98 -0.25
CA SER A 413 -42.97 -15.28 0.69
C SER A 413 -43.51 -15.88 1.99
N GLU A 414 -42.69 -16.72 2.64
CA GLU A 414 -42.97 -17.34 3.92
C GLU A 414 -41.80 -17.13 4.87
N PHE A 415 -42.12 -16.62 6.08
CA PHE A 415 -41.17 -16.42 7.17
C PHE A 415 -41.69 -17.15 8.39
N GLU A 416 -41.15 -18.33 8.63
CA GLU A 416 -41.50 -19.17 9.82
C GLU A 416 -40.20 -19.53 10.55
N ASP A 417 -40.32 -20.18 11.71
CA ASP A 417 -39.19 -20.80 12.37
C ASP A 417 -39.03 -22.22 11.85
N TYR A 418 -38.04 -22.40 10.95
CA TYR A 418 -37.76 -23.67 10.30
C TYR A 418 -36.73 -24.52 11.07
N GLY A 419 -36.15 -24.03 12.16
CA GLY A 419 -35.12 -24.71 12.93
C GLY A 419 -33.77 -24.84 12.22
N VAL A 420 -33.52 -24.04 11.16
CA VAL A 420 -32.25 -23.96 10.44
C VAL A 420 -31.59 -22.60 10.62
N GLY A 421 -30.26 -22.56 10.58
CA GLY A 421 -29.49 -21.33 10.74
C GLY A 421 -29.29 -20.52 9.46
N ASN A 422 -29.59 -21.11 8.30
CA ASN A 422 -29.37 -20.48 6.99
C ASN A 422 -30.45 -20.90 6.00
N GLY A 423 -30.94 -19.98 5.17
CA GLY A 423 -31.97 -20.26 4.18
C GLY A 423 -31.56 -21.27 3.14
N PHE A 424 -30.31 -21.39 2.78
CA PHE A 424 -29.84 -22.39 1.80
C PHE A 424 -29.91 -23.83 2.33
N ASP A 425 -30.03 -24.02 3.62
CA ASP A 425 -30.24 -25.33 4.26
C ASP A 425 -31.70 -25.79 4.30
N LEU A 426 -32.64 -24.94 3.86
CA LEU A 426 -34.07 -25.29 3.76
C LEU A 426 -34.29 -26.35 2.66
N PRO A 427 -35.24 -27.25 2.85
CA PRO A 427 -35.64 -28.21 1.81
C PRO A 427 -36.33 -27.49 0.64
N ASP A 428 -36.24 -28.07 -0.55
CA ASP A 428 -36.91 -27.55 -1.73
C ASP A 428 -38.45 -27.53 -1.52
N LYS A 429 -39.05 -26.43 -2.01
CA LYS A 429 -40.49 -26.25 -1.87
C LYS A 429 -41.07 -25.52 -3.09
N ASP A 430 -42.23 -25.95 -3.56
CA ASP A 430 -43.00 -25.28 -4.61
C ASP A 430 -43.95 -24.24 -3.99
N CYS A 431 -44.16 -23.15 -4.71
CA CYS A 431 -45.01 -22.06 -4.27
C CYS A 431 -46.48 -22.56 -4.12
N PRO A 432 -47.10 -22.39 -2.98
CA PRO A 432 -48.47 -22.82 -2.75
C PRO A 432 -49.49 -22.02 -3.57
N LYS A 433 -49.09 -20.84 -4.13
CA LYS A 433 -49.96 -19.99 -4.94
C LYS A 433 -49.86 -20.23 -6.42
N CYS A 434 -48.67 -20.51 -6.98
CA CYS A 434 -48.49 -20.62 -8.42
C CYS A 434 -47.71 -21.85 -8.88
N GLY A 435 -47.26 -22.71 -7.96
CA GLY A 435 -46.56 -23.95 -8.26
C GLY A 435 -45.11 -23.80 -8.71
N THR A 436 -44.56 -22.57 -8.80
CA THR A 436 -43.17 -22.33 -9.17
C THR A 436 -42.24 -22.73 -8.01
N LYS A 437 -41.09 -23.32 -8.33
CA LYS A 437 -40.05 -23.61 -7.30
C LYS A 437 -39.63 -22.33 -6.58
N MET A 438 -39.78 -22.34 -5.26
CA MET A 438 -39.42 -21.16 -4.43
C MET A 438 -37.93 -21.03 -4.27
N ALA A 439 -37.44 -19.79 -4.27
CA ALA A 439 -36.09 -19.46 -3.88
C ALA A 439 -35.96 -19.52 -2.35
N LYS A 440 -34.82 -19.99 -1.89
CA LYS A 440 -34.44 -20.10 -0.47
C LYS A 440 -33.41 -19.02 -0.16
N ASP A 441 -33.59 -18.28 0.91
CA ASP A 441 -32.70 -17.17 1.27
C ASP A 441 -32.72 -16.88 2.77
N GLY A 442 -31.84 -15.96 3.22
CA GLY A 442 -31.78 -15.50 4.60
C GLY A 442 -30.68 -16.15 5.43
N MET A 443 -29.82 -15.33 6.00
CA MET A 443 -28.65 -15.74 6.78
C MET A 443 -28.76 -15.38 8.26
N ASP A 444 -29.85 -14.78 8.68
CA ASP A 444 -30.18 -14.42 10.08
C ASP A 444 -29.06 -13.63 10.78
N ILE A 445 -28.83 -12.41 10.33
CA ILE A 445 -27.78 -11.55 10.87
C ILE A 445 -28.41 -10.26 11.42
N PRO A 446 -28.18 -9.88 12.70
CA PRO A 446 -28.73 -8.67 13.26
C PRO A 446 -28.01 -7.41 12.74
N PHE A 447 -28.77 -6.35 12.46
CA PHE A 447 -28.25 -5.08 11.97
C PHE A 447 -27.34 -4.38 13.00
N GLU A 448 -27.64 -4.54 14.27
CA GLU A 448 -26.93 -3.89 15.37
C GLU A 448 -25.45 -4.22 15.42
N THR A 449 -25.03 -5.35 14.88
CA THR A 449 -23.60 -5.68 14.75
C THR A 449 -22.86 -4.78 13.78
N PHE A 450 -23.58 -4.07 12.90
CA PHE A 450 -22.99 -3.13 11.94
C PHE A 450 -22.89 -1.70 12.49
N LEU A 451 -24.01 -1.09 12.90
CA LEU A 451 -24.07 0.31 13.35
C LEU A 451 -24.30 0.49 14.86
N GLY A 452 -24.45 -0.59 15.62
CA GLY A 452 -24.88 -0.52 17.02
C GLY A 452 -26.39 -0.27 17.16
N PHE A 453 -26.86 -0.10 18.38
CA PHE A 453 -28.29 0.09 18.65
C PHE A 453 -28.77 1.52 18.36
N ASN A 454 -27.88 2.51 18.51
CA ASN A 454 -28.18 3.94 18.35
C ASN A 454 -27.47 4.58 17.14
N GLY A 455 -26.83 3.80 16.29
CA GLY A 455 -26.05 4.32 15.17
C GLY A 455 -24.72 5.01 15.59
N ASP A 456 -24.27 4.74 16.80
CA ASP A 456 -23.06 5.30 17.41
C ASP A 456 -21.76 4.69 16.86
N LYS A 457 -21.86 3.63 16.08
CA LYS A 457 -20.74 3.06 15.34
C LYS A 457 -20.82 3.47 13.87
N GLU A 458 -19.79 4.16 13.41
CA GLU A 458 -19.65 4.54 12.00
C GLU A 458 -19.57 3.30 11.09
N PRO A 459 -20.28 3.26 9.94
CA PRO A 459 -20.26 2.12 9.05
C PRO A 459 -18.89 1.98 8.38
N ASP A 460 -18.39 0.76 8.39
CA ASP A 460 -17.16 0.36 7.70
C ASP A 460 -17.58 -0.56 6.54
N ILE A 461 -17.60 0.00 5.32
CA ILE A 461 -18.03 -0.72 4.12
C ILE A 461 -16.80 -1.14 3.33
N ASP A 462 -16.28 -2.31 3.66
CA ASP A 462 -15.14 -2.93 2.99
C ASP A 462 -15.62 -3.78 1.81
N LEU A 463 -15.00 -3.58 0.65
CA LEU A 463 -15.36 -4.25 -0.59
C LEU A 463 -14.16 -4.95 -1.23
N ASN A 464 -14.34 -6.22 -1.59
CA ASN A 464 -13.35 -7.02 -2.29
C ASN A 464 -13.65 -7.01 -3.80
N PHE A 465 -12.88 -6.23 -4.52
CA PHE A 465 -12.90 -6.19 -5.98
C PHE A 465 -11.94 -7.23 -6.56
N SER A 466 -12.15 -7.66 -7.79
CA SER A 466 -11.12 -8.41 -8.51
C SER A 466 -9.81 -7.63 -8.55
N GLY A 467 -8.68 -8.29 -8.29
CA GLY A 467 -7.35 -7.67 -8.38
C GLY A 467 -7.08 -7.06 -9.76
N GLU A 468 -7.64 -7.65 -10.82
CA GLU A 468 -7.55 -7.13 -12.19
C GLU A 468 -8.41 -5.87 -12.42
N TYR A 469 -9.46 -5.69 -11.65
CA TYR A 469 -10.39 -4.56 -11.75
C TYR A 469 -10.07 -3.41 -10.79
N GLN A 470 -9.31 -3.65 -9.74
CA GLN A 470 -9.05 -2.69 -8.65
C GLN A 470 -8.61 -1.31 -9.15
N ALA A 471 -7.68 -1.26 -10.12
CA ALA A 471 -7.21 0.00 -10.68
C ALA A 471 -8.32 0.82 -11.38
N LYS A 472 -9.26 0.13 -12.05
CA LYS A 472 -10.43 0.78 -12.66
C LYS A 472 -11.41 1.29 -11.61
N ALA A 473 -11.63 0.52 -10.55
CA ALA A 473 -12.46 0.93 -9.41
C ALA A 473 -11.88 2.18 -8.72
N HIS A 474 -10.56 2.24 -8.52
CA HIS A 474 -9.89 3.43 -8.01
C HIS A 474 -10.10 4.66 -8.90
N LYS A 475 -9.97 4.52 -10.22
CA LYS A 475 -10.22 5.64 -11.15
C LYS A 475 -11.68 6.07 -11.16
N TYR A 476 -12.60 5.15 -10.95
CA TYR A 476 -14.03 5.47 -10.92
C TYR A 476 -14.42 6.35 -9.72
N THR A 477 -13.65 6.34 -8.64
CA THR A 477 -13.87 7.28 -7.52
C THR A 477 -13.75 8.74 -7.97
N GLU A 478 -12.83 9.06 -8.90
CA GLU A 478 -12.74 10.40 -9.47
C GLU A 478 -13.94 10.76 -10.37
N VAL A 479 -14.62 9.77 -10.95
CA VAL A 479 -15.89 10.02 -11.69
C VAL A 479 -17.01 10.39 -10.72
N ILE A 480 -17.04 9.76 -9.54
CA ILE A 480 -18.04 10.03 -8.50
C ILE A 480 -17.82 11.42 -7.86
N PHE A 481 -16.59 11.76 -7.51
CA PHE A 481 -16.27 12.94 -6.70
C PHE A 481 -15.68 14.12 -7.48
N GLY A 482 -15.17 13.89 -8.67
CA GLY A 482 -14.46 14.86 -9.48
C GLY A 482 -12.95 14.61 -9.56
N LYS A 483 -12.35 15.08 -10.63
CA LYS A 483 -10.91 14.95 -10.86
C LYS A 483 -10.11 15.74 -9.82
N GLY A 484 -9.07 15.11 -9.26
CA GLY A 484 -8.18 15.74 -8.29
C GLY A 484 -8.69 15.77 -6.85
N THR A 485 -9.78 15.05 -6.54
CA THR A 485 -10.33 14.94 -5.17
C THR A 485 -10.01 13.62 -4.49
N CYS A 486 -9.44 12.64 -5.20
CA CYS A 486 -9.16 11.30 -4.71
C CYS A 486 -7.66 11.02 -4.69
N PHE A 487 -7.15 10.56 -3.55
CA PHE A 487 -5.74 10.27 -3.33
C PHE A 487 -5.59 8.88 -2.71
N LYS A 488 -4.51 8.17 -3.03
CA LYS A 488 -4.18 6.94 -2.30
C LYS A 488 -3.87 7.25 -0.84
N ALA A 489 -4.33 6.40 0.07
CA ALA A 489 -3.95 6.50 1.47
C ALA A 489 -2.47 6.16 1.63
N GLY A 490 -1.71 7.08 2.22
CA GLY A 490 -0.30 6.88 2.51
C GLY A 490 -0.10 6.00 3.74
N THR A 491 1.01 5.28 3.78
CA THR A 491 1.45 4.50 4.94
C THR A 491 2.89 4.84 5.28
N VAL A 492 3.25 4.75 6.56
CA VAL A 492 4.61 4.88 7.04
C VAL A 492 5.11 3.51 7.53
N GLY A 493 6.08 2.96 6.80
CA GLY A 493 6.75 1.73 7.20
C GLY A 493 7.81 2.01 8.25
N THR A 494 7.76 1.29 9.39
CA THR A 494 8.72 1.42 10.47
C THR A 494 9.63 0.20 10.58
N VAL A 495 10.73 0.33 11.32
CA VAL A 495 11.63 -0.79 11.61
C VAL A 495 10.91 -1.78 12.51
N ALA A 496 10.64 -2.98 11.99
CA ALA A 496 10.01 -4.06 12.74
C ALA A 496 11.02 -4.75 13.68
N GLU A 497 10.55 -5.42 14.73
CA GLU A 497 11.38 -6.10 15.74
C GLU A 497 12.42 -7.04 15.13
N LYS A 498 12.04 -7.89 14.17
CA LYS A 498 13.00 -8.80 13.49
C LYS A 498 14.07 -8.04 12.69
N THR A 499 13.72 -6.92 12.08
CA THR A 499 14.66 -6.07 11.34
C THR A 499 15.60 -5.37 12.30
N ALA A 500 15.08 -4.84 13.41
CA ALA A 500 15.89 -4.23 14.48
C ALA A 500 16.89 -5.23 15.06
N PHE A 501 16.43 -6.44 15.37
CA PHE A 501 17.30 -7.52 15.85
C PHE A 501 18.44 -7.83 14.85
N GLY A 502 18.12 -7.86 13.56
CA GLY A 502 19.11 -8.05 12.49
C GLY A 502 20.13 -6.91 12.43
N TYR A 503 19.70 -5.65 12.56
CA TYR A 503 20.60 -4.48 12.59
C TYR A 503 21.54 -4.51 13.78
N VAL A 504 21.02 -4.78 14.98
CA VAL A 504 21.82 -4.87 16.20
C VAL A 504 22.85 -5.99 16.08
N LYS A 505 22.42 -7.19 15.69
CA LYS A 505 23.31 -8.34 15.51
C LYS A 505 24.44 -8.04 14.52
N LYS A 506 24.09 -7.54 13.34
CA LYS A 506 25.03 -7.18 12.28
C LYS A 506 26.03 -6.10 12.75
N TYR A 507 25.55 -5.08 13.47
CA TYR A 507 26.37 -4.01 14.01
C TYR A 507 27.55 -4.55 14.86
N PHE A 508 27.27 -5.48 15.79
CA PHE A 508 28.28 -6.08 16.64
C PHE A 508 29.17 -7.09 15.89
N GLU A 509 28.62 -7.88 14.99
CA GLU A 509 29.36 -8.82 14.14
C GLU A 509 30.42 -8.11 13.28
N GLU A 510 30.03 -7.04 12.59
CA GLU A 510 30.96 -6.27 11.73
C GLU A 510 32.11 -5.61 12.50
N ARG A 511 31.91 -5.36 13.81
CA ARG A 511 32.93 -4.76 14.70
C ARG A 511 33.68 -5.79 15.53
N ASN A 512 33.41 -7.07 15.37
CA ASN A 512 33.96 -8.18 16.15
C ASN A 512 33.80 -7.98 17.67
N ILE A 513 32.69 -7.40 18.10
CA ILE A 513 32.36 -7.18 19.51
C ILE A 513 31.45 -8.34 19.97
N PRO A 514 31.89 -9.14 20.97
CA PRO A 514 31.04 -10.20 21.50
C PRO A 514 29.84 -9.62 22.24
N VAL A 515 28.63 -10.11 21.91
CA VAL A 515 27.37 -9.66 22.52
C VAL A 515 26.46 -10.87 22.77
N ASN A 516 25.76 -10.88 23.88
CA ASN A 516 24.78 -11.92 24.17
C ASN A 516 23.40 -11.60 23.63
N LYS A 517 22.54 -12.62 23.52
CA LYS A 517 21.18 -12.47 22.96
C LYS A 517 20.29 -11.52 23.75
N ALA A 518 20.48 -11.43 25.07
CA ALA A 518 19.70 -10.53 25.92
C ALA A 518 19.99 -9.06 25.60
N GLU A 519 21.25 -8.72 25.42
CA GLU A 519 21.67 -7.37 25.03
C GLU A 519 21.19 -7.01 23.61
N ILE A 520 21.29 -7.95 22.67
CA ILE A 520 20.70 -7.75 21.33
C ILE A 520 19.22 -7.46 21.43
N ALA A 521 18.48 -8.23 22.23
CA ALA A 521 17.03 -8.02 22.42
C ALA A 521 16.74 -6.66 23.06
N ARG A 522 17.49 -6.25 24.07
CA ARG A 522 17.35 -4.95 24.74
C ARG A 522 17.54 -3.78 23.78
N LEU A 523 18.62 -3.80 23.02
CA LEU A 523 18.93 -2.76 22.04
C LEU A 523 17.94 -2.74 20.88
N SER A 524 17.41 -3.90 20.47
CA SER A 524 16.41 -4.01 19.41
C SER A 524 15.12 -3.26 19.75
N VAL A 525 14.73 -3.23 21.02
CA VAL A 525 13.54 -2.48 21.48
C VAL A 525 13.68 -0.99 21.15
N GLY A 526 14.83 -0.38 21.45
CA GLY A 526 15.10 1.04 21.19
C GLY A 526 15.25 1.38 19.69
N CYS A 527 15.54 0.38 18.84
CA CYS A 527 15.63 0.55 17.40
C CYS A 527 14.29 0.26 16.67
N THR A 528 13.28 -0.25 17.36
CA THR A 528 11.98 -0.64 16.78
C THR A 528 11.05 0.57 16.68
N GLY A 529 10.22 0.62 15.64
CA GLY A 529 9.21 1.65 15.46
C GLY A 529 9.70 2.94 14.80
N ILE A 530 10.97 3.04 14.47
CA ILE A 530 11.54 4.20 13.76
C ILE A 530 11.13 4.16 12.28
N LYS A 531 10.77 5.32 11.71
CA LYS A 531 10.43 5.45 10.30
C LYS A 531 11.52 4.93 9.39
N ARG A 532 11.17 4.05 8.47
CA ARG A 532 12.08 3.46 7.48
C ARG A 532 11.76 3.91 6.06
N THR A 533 10.51 3.86 5.67
CA THR A 533 10.05 4.18 4.31
C THR A 533 8.59 4.63 4.34
N THR A 534 8.16 5.18 3.22
CA THR A 534 6.74 5.47 2.96
C THR A 534 6.20 4.51 1.94
N GLY A 535 4.90 4.28 1.97
CA GLY A 535 4.21 3.36 1.06
C GLY A 535 2.79 3.82 0.78
N GLN A 536 2.04 2.95 0.12
CA GLN A 536 0.63 3.14 -0.13
C GLN A 536 -0.19 2.03 0.55
N HIS A 537 -1.35 2.39 1.07
CA HIS A 537 -2.32 1.39 1.51
C HIS A 537 -2.85 0.61 0.29
N PRO A 538 -2.94 -0.73 0.34
CA PRO A 538 -3.29 -1.54 -0.84
C PRO A 538 -4.67 -1.23 -1.42
N GLY A 539 -5.63 -0.82 -0.60
CA GLY A 539 -7.00 -0.55 -1.03
C GLY A 539 -7.54 0.84 -0.68
N GLY A 540 -6.84 1.61 0.17
CA GLY A 540 -7.34 2.87 0.73
C GLY A 540 -7.31 4.02 -0.26
N ILE A 541 -8.44 4.70 -0.42
CA ILE A 541 -8.58 5.96 -1.16
C ILE A 541 -9.13 7.01 -0.21
N ILE A 542 -8.41 8.11 -0.08
CA ILE A 542 -8.84 9.29 0.67
C ILE A 542 -9.62 10.21 -0.26
N VAL A 543 -10.81 10.62 0.17
CA VAL A 543 -11.69 11.50 -0.59
C VAL A 543 -11.75 12.88 0.04
N VAL A 544 -11.39 13.90 -0.74
CA VAL A 544 -11.49 15.31 -0.36
C VAL A 544 -12.84 15.87 -0.80
N PRO A 545 -13.62 16.53 0.08
CA PRO A 545 -14.90 17.11 -0.29
C PRO A 545 -14.77 18.15 -1.40
N LYS A 546 -15.79 18.25 -2.25
CA LYS A 546 -15.83 19.23 -3.35
C LYS A 546 -15.69 20.66 -2.80
N GLY A 547 -14.81 21.44 -3.40
CA GLY A 547 -14.53 22.82 -2.98
C GLY A 547 -13.44 22.97 -1.92
N ARG A 548 -12.88 21.87 -1.42
CA ARG A 548 -11.73 21.86 -0.51
C ARG A 548 -10.48 21.37 -1.26
N GLU A 549 -9.30 21.71 -0.76
CA GLU A 549 -8.02 21.24 -1.29
C GLU A 549 -7.37 20.23 -0.32
N ILE A 550 -6.67 19.23 -0.86
CA ILE A 550 -5.94 18.24 -0.04
C ILE A 550 -4.92 18.91 0.90
N TYR A 551 -4.35 20.05 0.50
CA TYR A 551 -3.36 20.80 1.28
C TYR A 551 -3.93 21.45 2.56
N GLU A 552 -5.24 21.42 2.76
CA GLU A 552 -5.87 21.81 4.03
C GLU A 552 -5.75 20.71 5.09
N PHE A 553 -5.44 19.47 4.69
CA PHE A 553 -5.43 18.28 5.54
C PHE A 553 -4.07 17.63 5.65
N THR A 554 -3.36 17.49 4.54
CA THR A 554 -2.08 16.80 4.45
C THR A 554 -1.30 17.23 3.22
N PRO A 555 0.04 17.18 3.26
CA PRO A 555 0.82 17.15 2.03
C PRO A 555 0.57 15.87 1.25
N VAL A 556 1.02 15.81 0.00
CA VAL A 556 0.98 14.62 -0.86
C VAL A 556 2.36 14.31 -1.44
N GLN A 557 2.59 13.04 -1.80
CA GLN A 557 3.88 12.56 -2.27
C GLN A 557 3.74 11.34 -3.18
N HIS A 558 4.83 10.93 -3.82
CA HIS A 558 4.93 9.61 -4.44
C HIS A 558 5.34 8.56 -3.39
N PRO A 559 4.75 7.35 -3.39
CA PRO A 559 5.13 6.29 -2.45
C PRO A 559 6.59 5.87 -2.66
N ALA A 560 7.28 5.56 -1.56
CA ALA A 560 8.71 5.20 -1.52
C ALA A 560 9.65 6.24 -2.17
N ASP A 561 9.22 7.50 -2.23
CA ASP A 561 9.95 8.61 -2.87
C ASP A 561 10.34 8.33 -4.34
N ASP A 562 9.55 7.52 -5.06
CA ASP A 562 9.78 7.19 -6.47
C ASP A 562 9.16 8.26 -7.39
N PRO A 563 9.97 9.15 -7.99
CA PRO A 563 9.47 10.23 -8.85
C PRO A 563 8.88 9.73 -10.17
N ASN A 564 9.08 8.45 -10.52
CA ASN A 564 8.54 7.85 -11.74
C ASN A 564 7.16 7.19 -11.50
N SER A 565 6.69 7.18 -10.26
CA SER A 565 5.38 6.64 -9.91
C SER A 565 4.27 7.57 -10.37
N ASP A 566 3.25 7.04 -11.05
CA ASP A 566 2.02 7.76 -11.36
C ASP A 566 1.07 7.88 -10.16
N ILE A 567 1.42 7.22 -9.04
CA ILE A 567 0.59 7.19 -7.84
C ILE A 567 0.93 8.37 -6.94
N ILE A 568 -0.11 9.06 -6.48
CA ILE A 568 -0.01 10.13 -5.47
C ILE A 568 -0.69 9.63 -4.20
N THR A 569 0.06 9.67 -3.09
CA THR A 569 -0.44 9.30 -1.76
C THR A 569 -0.51 10.52 -0.84
N THR A 570 -1.30 10.41 0.24
CA THR A 570 -1.17 11.31 1.36
C THR A 570 0.23 11.18 1.98
N HIS A 571 0.81 12.30 2.41
CA HIS A 571 2.10 12.31 3.10
C HIS A 571 1.98 11.77 4.53
N PHE A 572 0.93 12.20 5.24
CA PHE A 572 0.61 11.63 6.55
C PHE A 572 0.12 10.19 6.40
N ASP A 573 0.47 9.36 7.35
CA ASP A 573 -0.12 8.04 7.50
C ASP A 573 -1.65 8.18 7.66
N TYR A 574 -2.40 7.35 6.98
CA TYR A 574 -3.86 7.47 6.95
C TYR A 574 -4.50 7.34 8.34
N HIS A 575 -3.87 6.63 9.28
CA HIS A 575 -4.36 6.53 10.66
C HIS A 575 -4.40 7.87 11.39
N SER A 576 -3.58 8.83 10.97
CA SER A 576 -3.55 10.17 11.55
C SER A 576 -4.67 11.07 11.03
N ILE A 577 -5.25 10.77 9.86
CA ILE A 577 -6.26 11.59 9.19
C ILE A 577 -7.59 10.87 8.94
N ASP A 578 -7.75 9.64 9.42
CA ASP A 578 -8.98 8.84 9.28
C ASP A 578 -10.19 9.47 9.98
N GLY A 579 -9.96 10.30 11.00
CA GLY A 579 -10.99 11.08 11.66
C GLY A 579 -11.48 12.30 10.88
N ASN A 580 -10.75 12.77 9.86
CA ASN A 580 -11.04 14.00 9.11
C ASN A 580 -11.70 13.73 7.76
N LEU A 581 -11.10 12.87 6.97
CA LEU A 581 -11.48 12.58 5.59
C LEU A 581 -12.02 11.17 5.47
N LEU A 582 -12.97 10.98 4.59
CA LEU A 582 -13.48 9.65 4.26
C LEU A 582 -12.38 8.84 3.59
N LYS A 583 -12.10 7.66 4.16
CA LYS A 583 -11.30 6.61 3.52
C LYS A 583 -12.23 5.53 2.95
N LEU A 584 -12.10 5.24 1.68
CA LEU A 584 -12.75 4.12 1.01
C LEU A 584 -11.78 2.95 0.90
N ASP A 585 -12.17 1.76 1.33
CA ASP A 585 -11.37 0.55 1.19
C ASP A 585 -11.83 -0.27 -0.03
N ILE A 586 -11.13 -0.05 -1.15
CA ILE A 586 -11.31 -0.76 -2.43
C ILE A 586 -10.19 -1.80 -2.52
N LEU A 587 -10.45 -2.97 -1.95
CA LEU A 587 -9.45 -4.03 -1.82
C LEU A 587 -9.43 -4.94 -3.05
N GLY A 588 -8.22 -5.31 -3.51
CA GLY A 588 -8.06 -6.36 -4.51
C GLY A 588 -8.08 -7.73 -3.86
N HIS A 589 -8.85 -8.67 -4.43
CA HIS A 589 -8.98 -10.04 -3.94
C HIS A 589 -8.98 -11.04 -5.08
N ASP A 590 -8.49 -12.25 -4.82
CA ASP A 590 -8.38 -13.30 -5.85
C ASP A 590 -9.73 -13.94 -6.17
N ASP A 591 -10.61 -14.12 -5.19
CA ASP A 591 -11.87 -14.85 -5.39
C ASP A 591 -12.75 -14.27 -6.49
N PRO A 592 -13.00 -12.95 -6.58
CA PRO A 592 -13.74 -12.38 -7.71
C PRO A 592 -13.04 -12.61 -9.06
N THR A 593 -11.70 -12.61 -9.08
CA THR A 593 -10.91 -12.88 -10.29
C THR A 593 -11.06 -14.34 -10.72
N VAL A 594 -10.98 -15.28 -9.79
CA VAL A 594 -11.22 -16.72 -10.04
C VAL A 594 -12.62 -16.95 -10.59
N ILE A 595 -13.64 -16.37 -9.97
CA ILE A 595 -15.04 -16.51 -10.40
C ILE A 595 -15.23 -15.91 -11.80
N ARG A 596 -14.63 -14.77 -12.10
CA ARG A 596 -14.68 -14.18 -13.44
C ARG A 596 -14.04 -15.10 -14.48
N MET A 597 -12.88 -15.67 -14.19
CA MET A 597 -12.22 -16.61 -15.11
C MET A 597 -13.06 -17.87 -15.31
N LEU A 598 -13.68 -18.40 -14.26
CA LEU A 598 -14.59 -19.54 -14.34
C LEU A 598 -15.81 -19.23 -15.23
N GLN A 599 -16.38 -18.04 -15.11
CA GLN A 599 -17.46 -17.57 -15.97
C GLN A 599 -17.01 -17.44 -17.42
N ASP A 600 -15.84 -16.90 -17.68
CA ASP A 600 -15.29 -16.75 -19.04
C ASP A 600 -15.03 -18.11 -19.71
N ILE A 601 -14.60 -19.12 -18.95
CA ILE A 601 -14.36 -20.48 -19.48
C ILE A 601 -15.67 -21.22 -19.73
N THR A 602 -16.64 -21.13 -18.83
CA THR A 602 -17.84 -22.00 -18.81
C THR A 602 -19.09 -21.34 -19.34
N GLY A 603 -19.15 -19.99 -19.39
CA GLY A 603 -20.36 -19.22 -19.69
C GLY A 603 -21.43 -19.22 -18.59
N ILE A 604 -21.15 -19.83 -17.43
CA ILE A 604 -22.09 -19.91 -16.30
C ILE A 604 -21.90 -18.71 -15.39
N ALA A 605 -22.98 -17.93 -15.18
CA ALA A 605 -22.96 -16.81 -14.26
C ALA A 605 -22.85 -17.27 -12.79
N PRO A 606 -22.11 -16.56 -11.93
CA PRO A 606 -21.96 -16.94 -10.51
C PRO A 606 -23.31 -17.07 -9.77
N THR A 607 -24.28 -16.23 -10.14
CA THR A 607 -25.64 -16.22 -9.56
C THR A 607 -26.51 -17.43 -9.93
N GLU A 608 -26.13 -18.18 -10.96
CA GLU A 608 -26.81 -19.39 -11.40
C GLU A 608 -26.39 -20.65 -10.62
N ILE A 609 -25.30 -20.56 -9.82
CA ILE A 609 -24.76 -21.68 -9.07
C ILE A 609 -25.63 -21.93 -7.84
N PRO A 610 -26.12 -23.18 -7.66
CA PRO A 610 -26.94 -23.51 -6.48
C PRO A 610 -26.05 -23.61 -5.24
N LEU A 611 -26.40 -22.87 -4.20
CA LEU A 611 -25.70 -22.87 -2.90
C LEU A 611 -26.16 -24.00 -1.96
N ASP A 612 -27.02 -24.88 -2.42
CA ASP A 612 -27.56 -26.04 -1.71
C ASP A 612 -27.20 -27.38 -2.38
N ASP A 613 -26.26 -27.36 -3.33
CA ASP A 613 -25.83 -28.57 -4.02
C ASP A 613 -25.18 -29.58 -3.08
N LYS A 614 -25.78 -30.76 -2.97
CA LYS A 614 -25.35 -31.79 -2.01
C LYS A 614 -24.00 -32.42 -2.36
N GLU A 615 -23.70 -32.58 -3.65
CA GLU A 615 -22.41 -33.13 -4.07
C GLU A 615 -21.29 -32.15 -3.71
N THR A 616 -21.50 -30.87 -3.97
CA THR A 616 -20.56 -29.81 -3.55
C THR A 616 -20.39 -29.78 -2.03
N MET A 617 -21.46 -29.86 -1.27
CA MET A 617 -21.39 -29.88 0.19
C MET A 617 -20.58 -31.09 0.70
N SER A 618 -20.66 -32.22 0.02
CA SER A 618 -19.99 -33.44 0.46
C SER A 618 -18.46 -33.36 0.43
N ILE A 619 -17.87 -32.47 -0.36
CA ILE A 619 -16.39 -32.34 -0.41
C ILE A 619 -15.79 -31.76 0.88
N PHE A 620 -16.59 -31.10 1.70
CA PHE A 620 -16.14 -30.56 2.98
C PHE A 620 -16.00 -31.62 4.07
N ASN A 621 -16.45 -32.84 3.83
CA ASN A 621 -16.30 -33.95 4.78
C ASN A 621 -15.92 -35.31 4.12
N SER A 622 -15.74 -35.34 2.81
CA SER A 622 -15.44 -36.56 2.05
C SER A 622 -14.74 -36.25 0.73
N THR A 623 -14.10 -37.22 0.10
CA THR A 623 -13.49 -37.13 -1.21
C THR A 623 -14.30 -37.81 -2.33
N LYS A 624 -15.41 -38.45 -2.00
CA LYS A 624 -16.19 -39.28 -2.91
C LYS A 624 -16.70 -38.54 -4.14
N ALA A 625 -17.19 -37.31 -3.98
CA ALA A 625 -17.69 -36.50 -5.10
C ALA A 625 -16.59 -36.14 -6.10
N LEU A 626 -15.33 -36.17 -5.71
CA LEU A 626 -14.20 -35.96 -6.60
C LEU A 626 -13.74 -37.22 -7.32
N GLY A 627 -14.26 -38.40 -6.95
CA GLY A 627 -13.89 -39.68 -7.53
C GLY A 627 -12.52 -40.21 -7.11
N VAL A 628 -12.00 -39.73 -5.96
CA VAL A 628 -10.68 -40.12 -5.41
C VAL A 628 -10.82 -40.65 -3.98
N THR A 629 -9.85 -41.47 -3.55
CA THR A 629 -9.78 -41.93 -2.17
C THR A 629 -8.90 -41.00 -1.32
N PRO A 630 -9.08 -41.00 0.01
CA PRO A 630 -8.20 -40.22 0.91
C PRO A 630 -6.71 -40.56 0.77
N GLU A 631 -6.38 -41.83 0.51
CA GLU A 631 -5.00 -42.32 0.36
C GLU A 631 -4.34 -41.81 -0.93
N GLN A 632 -5.12 -41.63 -2.00
CA GLN A 632 -4.61 -41.12 -3.27
C GLN A 632 -4.15 -39.66 -3.17
N ILE A 633 -4.86 -38.83 -2.41
CA ILE A 633 -4.60 -37.39 -2.33
C ILE A 633 -4.05 -36.97 -0.97
N HIS A 634 -3.86 -37.88 -0.03
CA HIS A 634 -3.40 -37.61 1.34
C HIS A 634 -4.29 -36.62 2.10
N SER A 635 -5.59 -36.67 1.87
CA SER A 635 -6.59 -35.83 2.56
C SER A 635 -7.94 -36.57 2.64
N GLU A 636 -8.57 -36.54 3.80
CA GLU A 636 -9.91 -37.13 4.00
C GLU A 636 -11.03 -36.24 3.47
N VAL A 637 -10.72 -34.96 3.14
CA VAL A 637 -11.68 -34.00 2.58
C VAL A 637 -11.20 -33.50 1.22
N GLY A 638 -12.16 -33.12 0.37
CA GLY A 638 -11.90 -32.69 -1.01
C GLY A 638 -11.72 -31.19 -1.21
N THR A 639 -11.17 -30.46 -0.24
CA THR A 639 -11.15 -28.98 -0.23
C THR A 639 -9.84 -28.35 -0.66
N PHE A 640 -8.90 -29.10 -1.20
CA PHE A 640 -7.67 -28.51 -1.74
C PHE A 640 -7.97 -27.38 -2.73
N GLY A 641 -7.34 -26.24 -2.53
CA GLY A 641 -7.49 -25.05 -3.38
C GLY A 641 -8.80 -24.29 -3.20
N ILE A 642 -9.73 -24.75 -2.37
CA ILE A 642 -10.95 -24.01 -2.06
C ILE A 642 -10.62 -22.89 -1.07
N PRO A 643 -11.01 -21.64 -1.35
CA PRO A 643 -10.84 -20.54 -0.41
C PRO A 643 -11.43 -20.88 0.95
N GLU A 644 -10.79 -20.45 2.01
CA GLU A 644 -11.20 -20.63 3.42
C GLU A 644 -11.03 -22.08 3.98
N TYR A 645 -11.06 -23.10 3.14
CA TYR A 645 -11.13 -24.51 3.59
C TYR A 645 -10.00 -25.39 3.07
N GLY A 646 -9.09 -24.85 2.26
CA GLY A 646 -8.03 -25.61 1.61
C GLY A 646 -6.75 -25.80 2.43
N THR A 647 -6.51 -24.94 3.44
CA THR A 647 -5.30 -25.03 4.27
C THR A 647 -5.32 -26.26 5.18
N LYS A 648 -4.14 -26.75 5.59
CA LYS A 648 -4.02 -27.87 6.53
C LYS A 648 -4.80 -27.65 7.82
N PHE A 649 -4.76 -26.42 8.33
CA PHE A 649 -5.50 -26.02 9.52
C PHE A 649 -7.03 -26.13 9.33
N ALA A 650 -7.55 -25.53 8.24
CA ALA A 650 -8.97 -25.58 7.94
C ALA A 650 -9.47 -27.02 7.65
N ARG A 651 -8.68 -27.82 6.95
CA ARG A 651 -9.01 -29.25 6.71
C ARG A 651 -9.07 -30.04 8.02
N GLY A 652 -8.17 -29.75 8.97
CA GLY A 652 -8.24 -30.32 10.33
C GLY A 652 -9.55 -29.96 11.04
N MET A 653 -10.00 -28.71 10.94
CA MET A 653 -11.29 -28.29 11.51
C MET A 653 -12.47 -29.02 10.85
N LEU A 654 -12.43 -29.23 9.54
CA LEU A 654 -13.47 -29.98 8.83
C LEU A 654 -13.55 -31.45 9.31
N LEU A 655 -12.39 -32.05 9.58
CA LEU A 655 -12.33 -33.41 10.16
C LEU A 655 -12.90 -33.48 11.59
N ASP A 656 -12.64 -32.47 12.39
CA ASP A 656 -13.15 -32.42 13.78
C ASP A 656 -14.67 -32.13 13.85
N THR A 657 -15.22 -31.44 12.86
CA THR A 657 -16.60 -30.91 12.89
C THR A 657 -17.58 -31.62 11.95
N HIS A 658 -17.11 -32.27 10.88
CA HIS A 658 -17.92 -32.96 9.88
C HIS A 658 -19.14 -32.16 9.37
N PRO A 659 -18.96 -30.98 8.73
CA PRO A 659 -20.08 -30.13 8.33
C PRO A 659 -20.92 -30.77 7.22
N THR A 660 -22.24 -30.57 7.29
CA THR A 660 -23.22 -31.03 6.31
C THR A 660 -24.16 -29.92 5.85
N THR A 661 -24.08 -28.74 6.44
CA THR A 661 -24.95 -27.60 6.16
C THR A 661 -24.16 -26.34 5.86
N PHE A 662 -24.79 -25.41 5.14
CA PHE A 662 -24.19 -24.13 4.82
C PHE A 662 -23.92 -23.27 6.08
N ASP A 663 -24.83 -23.33 7.07
CA ASP A 663 -24.64 -22.66 8.37
C ASP A 663 -23.40 -23.17 9.11
N GLU A 664 -23.17 -24.48 9.09
CA GLU A 664 -21.96 -25.06 9.70
C GLU A 664 -20.66 -24.59 9.00
N LEU A 665 -20.67 -24.42 7.68
CA LEU A 665 -19.53 -23.84 6.95
C LEU A 665 -19.27 -22.40 7.38
N ILE A 666 -20.29 -21.59 7.56
CA ILE A 666 -20.17 -20.21 8.06
C ILE A 666 -19.55 -20.21 9.47
N ARG A 667 -19.99 -21.10 10.36
CA ARG A 667 -19.45 -21.22 11.72
C ARG A 667 -17.97 -21.60 11.71
N ILE A 668 -17.57 -22.57 10.90
CA ILE A 668 -16.18 -23.01 10.75
C ILE A 668 -15.32 -21.86 10.21
N SER A 669 -15.80 -21.10 9.23
CA SER A 669 -15.12 -19.91 8.72
C SER A 669 -14.91 -18.86 9.82
N GLY A 670 -15.91 -18.61 10.65
CA GLY A 670 -15.80 -17.71 11.80
C GLY A 670 -14.74 -18.17 12.81
N LEU A 671 -14.69 -19.47 13.10
CA LEU A 671 -13.70 -20.06 14.00
C LEU A 671 -12.28 -19.99 13.45
N SER A 672 -12.11 -20.19 12.15
CA SER A 672 -10.77 -20.20 11.50
C SER A 672 -10.15 -18.81 11.36
N HIS A 673 -10.95 -17.77 11.17
CA HIS A 673 -10.47 -16.40 11.00
C HIS A 673 -10.12 -15.70 12.31
N GLY A 674 -10.72 -16.12 13.43
CA GLY A 674 -10.44 -15.52 14.73
C GLY A 674 -9.09 -15.95 15.32
N THR A 675 -8.58 -15.16 16.26
CA THR A 675 -7.38 -15.50 17.02
C THR A 675 -7.77 -16.05 18.38
N ASP A 676 -7.32 -17.27 18.69
CA ASP A 676 -7.62 -18.01 19.92
C ASP A 676 -9.14 -18.27 20.11
N VAL A 677 -9.84 -18.45 19.01
CA VAL A 677 -11.26 -18.82 19.00
C VAL A 677 -11.42 -20.34 18.90
N TRP A 678 -10.64 -21.00 18.05
CA TRP A 678 -10.68 -22.44 17.81
C TRP A 678 -9.75 -23.23 18.72
N LEU A 679 -8.41 -23.11 18.52
CA LEU A 679 -7.41 -23.90 19.25
C LEU A 679 -7.42 -23.60 20.76
N GLY A 680 -7.53 -24.66 21.56
CA GLY A 680 -7.58 -24.54 23.02
C GLY A 680 -8.81 -23.82 23.56
N ASN A 681 -9.82 -23.56 22.72
CA ASN A 681 -11.07 -22.89 23.07
C ASN A 681 -12.26 -23.73 22.55
N ALA A 682 -12.92 -23.34 21.45
CA ALA A 682 -14.10 -24.06 20.93
C ALA A 682 -13.75 -25.53 20.59
N GLN A 683 -12.59 -25.84 20.04
CA GLN A 683 -12.14 -27.21 19.79
C GLN A 683 -12.18 -28.07 21.04
N THR A 684 -11.57 -27.63 22.13
CA THR A 684 -11.52 -28.37 23.37
C THR A 684 -12.92 -28.60 23.97
N LEU A 685 -13.79 -27.57 23.88
CA LEU A 685 -15.16 -27.68 24.38
C LEU A 685 -16.00 -28.68 23.57
N ILE A 686 -15.81 -28.75 22.27
CA ILE A 686 -16.50 -29.72 21.39
C ILE A 686 -15.94 -31.12 21.60
N GLU A 687 -14.63 -31.31 21.66
CA GLU A 687 -13.99 -32.62 21.94
C GLU A 687 -14.40 -33.21 23.30
N GLN A 688 -14.58 -32.37 24.32
CA GLN A 688 -15.04 -32.77 25.64
C GLN A 688 -16.54 -32.96 25.73
N GLY A 689 -17.29 -32.71 24.66
CA GLY A 689 -18.75 -32.83 24.65
C GLY A 689 -19.49 -31.77 25.47
N VAL A 690 -18.83 -30.67 25.86
CA VAL A 690 -19.42 -29.55 26.61
C VAL A 690 -20.41 -28.80 25.75
N VAL A 691 -20.08 -28.60 24.47
CA VAL A 691 -20.87 -27.88 23.46
C VAL A 691 -20.85 -28.59 22.12
N THR A 692 -21.88 -28.33 21.30
CA THR A 692 -21.88 -28.63 19.88
C THR A 692 -21.32 -27.44 19.08
N LEU A 693 -21.05 -27.63 17.79
CA LEU A 693 -20.62 -26.53 16.89
C LEU A 693 -21.62 -25.37 16.89
N GLN A 694 -22.92 -25.65 16.97
CA GLN A 694 -24.00 -24.67 17.00
C GLN A 694 -24.06 -23.88 18.30
N GLN A 695 -23.53 -24.42 19.39
CA GLN A 695 -23.51 -23.79 20.72
C GLN A 695 -22.21 -23.06 21.02
N ALA A 696 -21.12 -23.37 20.28
CA ALA A 696 -19.83 -22.75 20.46
C ALA A 696 -19.85 -21.27 20.01
N ILE A 697 -18.96 -20.47 20.60
CA ILE A 697 -18.74 -19.10 20.15
C ILE A 697 -17.90 -19.14 18.85
N CYS A 698 -18.55 -18.92 17.71
CA CYS A 698 -17.91 -18.98 16.38
C CYS A 698 -17.60 -17.61 15.81
N CYS A 699 -18.49 -16.63 16.01
CA CYS A 699 -18.33 -15.26 15.56
C CYS A 699 -18.79 -14.28 16.63
N ARG A 700 -18.48 -13.00 16.46
CA ARG A 700 -18.85 -11.97 17.47
C ARG A 700 -20.36 -11.85 17.67
N ASP A 701 -21.13 -12.03 16.60
CA ASP A 701 -22.61 -11.97 16.63
C ASP A 701 -23.19 -12.99 17.61
N ASP A 702 -22.60 -14.16 17.71
CA ASP A 702 -23.02 -15.20 18.64
C ASP A 702 -23.03 -14.71 20.10
N ILE A 703 -22.01 -13.93 20.49
CA ILE A 703 -21.90 -13.40 21.85
C ILE A 703 -23.05 -12.45 22.15
N MET A 704 -23.32 -11.49 21.28
CA MET A 704 -24.40 -10.52 21.48
C MET A 704 -25.77 -11.21 21.54
N ILE A 705 -26.06 -12.10 20.59
CA ILE A 705 -27.33 -12.80 20.50
C ILE A 705 -27.55 -13.69 21.73
N TYR A 706 -26.52 -14.46 22.10
CA TYR A 706 -26.61 -15.35 23.26
C TYR A 706 -26.90 -14.60 24.57
N LEU A 707 -26.18 -13.50 24.80
CA LEU A 707 -26.38 -12.68 26.00
C LEU A 707 -27.74 -12.01 26.02
N ILE A 708 -28.25 -11.53 24.89
CA ILE A 708 -29.63 -10.99 24.80
C ILE A 708 -30.65 -12.10 25.09
N GLN A 709 -30.48 -13.28 24.55
CA GLN A 709 -31.36 -14.44 24.82
C GLN A 709 -31.35 -14.86 26.31
N LYS A 710 -30.23 -14.65 26.99
CA LYS A 710 -30.12 -14.85 28.45
C LYS A 710 -30.77 -13.74 29.27
N GLY A 711 -31.25 -12.67 28.62
CA GLY A 711 -31.94 -11.56 29.25
C GLY A 711 -31.06 -10.36 29.63
N LEU A 712 -29.80 -10.33 29.22
CA LEU A 712 -28.95 -9.15 29.43
C LEU A 712 -29.48 -7.97 28.59
N PRO A 713 -29.31 -6.70 29.09
CA PRO A 713 -29.66 -5.53 28.30
C PRO A 713 -28.90 -5.50 26.96
N PRO A 714 -29.56 -5.16 25.84
CA PRO A 714 -28.97 -5.18 24.52
C PRO A 714 -27.69 -4.32 24.37
N ASP A 715 -27.68 -3.12 24.97
CA ASP A 715 -26.52 -2.23 24.95
C ASP A 715 -25.31 -2.80 25.70
N LYS A 716 -25.56 -3.50 26.81
CA LYS A 716 -24.52 -4.21 27.57
C LYS A 716 -24.00 -5.41 26.81
N SER A 717 -24.88 -6.19 26.19
CA SER A 717 -24.52 -7.35 25.36
C SER A 717 -23.64 -6.92 24.18
N PHE A 718 -23.97 -5.82 23.55
CA PHE A 718 -23.14 -5.23 22.48
C PHE A 718 -21.76 -4.79 22.98
N LYS A 719 -21.67 -4.11 24.13
CA LYS A 719 -20.40 -3.67 24.73
C LYS A 719 -19.49 -4.85 25.11
N ILE A 720 -20.08 -5.90 25.71
CA ILE A 720 -19.37 -7.14 26.03
C ILE A 720 -18.81 -7.78 24.74
N MET A 721 -19.65 -7.94 23.72
CA MET A 721 -19.23 -8.44 22.41
C MET A 721 -18.05 -7.63 21.83
N GLU A 722 -18.14 -6.31 21.84
CA GLU A 722 -17.07 -5.43 21.31
C GLU A 722 -15.77 -5.53 22.12
N ALA A 723 -15.83 -5.67 23.44
CA ALA A 723 -14.67 -5.87 24.29
C ALA A 723 -13.98 -7.21 24.02
N VAL A 724 -14.76 -8.28 23.87
CA VAL A 724 -14.24 -9.62 23.58
C VAL A 724 -13.62 -9.67 22.19
N ARG A 725 -14.32 -9.20 21.15
CA ARG A 725 -13.82 -9.28 19.76
C ARG A 725 -12.54 -8.52 19.52
N LYS A 726 -12.30 -7.41 20.24
CA LYS A 726 -11.07 -6.60 20.17
C LYS A 726 -9.92 -7.15 21.03
N GLY A 727 -10.19 -8.25 21.74
CA GLY A 727 -9.22 -8.87 22.66
C GLY A 727 -8.90 -8.03 23.90
N LYS A 728 -9.72 -7.03 24.23
CA LYS A 728 -9.52 -6.21 25.44
C LYS A 728 -9.61 -7.05 26.71
N VAL A 729 -10.54 -8.03 26.71
CA VAL A 729 -10.75 -8.96 27.81
C VAL A 729 -9.51 -9.87 27.97
N ALA A 730 -9.10 -10.53 26.89
CA ALA A 730 -7.95 -11.44 26.89
C ALA A 730 -6.62 -10.75 27.27
N LYS A 731 -6.48 -9.46 26.96
CA LYS A 731 -5.32 -8.64 27.29
C LYS A 731 -5.42 -7.97 28.66
N GLY A 732 -6.50 -8.20 29.42
CA GLY A 732 -6.75 -7.55 30.72
C GLY A 732 -6.94 -6.03 30.66
N LYS A 733 -7.36 -5.50 29.49
CA LYS A 733 -7.53 -4.07 29.24
C LYS A 733 -8.99 -3.59 29.31
N GLU A 734 -9.91 -4.46 29.71
CA GLU A 734 -11.32 -4.09 29.92
C GLU A 734 -11.59 -3.92 31.44
N PRO A 735 -11.64 -2.69 31.93
CA PRO A 735 -11.75 -2.44 33.36
C PRO A 735 -13.07 -2.94 33.98
N LYS A 736 -14.13 -2.98 33.17
CA LYS A 736 -15.47 -3.41 33.64
C LYS A 736 -15.67 -4.91 33.64
N TRP A 737 -14.72 -5.69 33.13
CA TRP A 737 -14.90 -7.13 32.93
C TRP A 737 -15.17 -7.87 34.21
N LYS A 738 -14.34 -7.70 35.23
CA LYS A 738 -14.44 -8.41 36.51
C LYS A 738 -15.53 -7.85 37.40
N ASP A 739 -15.71 -6.53 37.42
CA ASP A 739 -16.51 -5.85 38.41
C ASP A 739 -17.98 -5.61 37.95
N GLU A 740 -18.23 -5.55 36.65
CA GLU A 740 -19.54 -5.29 36.07
C GLU A 740 -20.04 -6.47 35.20
N TYR A 741 -19.23 -6.88 34.18
CA TYR A 741 -19.74 -7.80 33.17
C TYR A 741 -19.83 -9.26 33.63
N ILE A 742 -18.85 -9.80 34.36
CA ILE A 742 -18.95 -11.18 34.91
C ILE A 742 -20.11 -11.32 35.90
N PRO A 743 -20.26 -10.40 36.88
CA PRO A 743 -21.44 -10.45 37.77
C PRO A 743 -22.79 -10.42 37.01
N LEU A 744 -22.91 -9.52 36.03
CA LEU A 744 -24.12 -9.40 35.22
C LEU A 744 -24.42 -10.68 34.43
N MET A 745 -23.39 -11.28 33.81
CA MET A 745 -23.55 -12.56 33.09
C MET A 745 -23.97 -13.69 34.03
N LYS A 746 -23.38 -13.77 35.21
CA LYS A 746 -23.74 -14.79 36.22
C LYS A 746 -25.16 -14.62 36.75
N GLU A 747 -25.61 -13.39 36.98
CA GLU A 747 -26.98 -13.08 37.36
C GLU A 747 -28.01 -13.63 36.34
N HIS A 748 -27.65 -13.62 35.05
CA HIS A 748 -28.48 -14.13 33.96
C HIS A 748 -28.17 -15.59 33.59
N ASN A 749 -27.53 -16.36 34.46
CA ASN A 749 -27.24 -17.78 34.27
C ASN A 749 -26.36 -18.07 33.02
N VAL A 750 -25.42 -17.20 32.69
CA VAL A 750 -24.38 -17.50 31.70
C VAL A 750 -23.39 -18.49 32.33
N PRO A 751 -23.15 -19.65 31.70
CA PRO A 751 -22.27 -20.66 32.26
C PRO A 751 -20.80 -20.24 32.30
N ASP A 752 -20.06 -20.76 33.27
CA ASP A 752 -18.65 -20.44 33.46
C ASP A 752 -17.77 -20.77 32.24
N TRP A 753 -18.09 -21.85 31.53
CA TRP A 753 -17.34 -22.20 30.31
C TRP A 753 -17.45 -21.10 29.22
N TYR A 754 -18.62 -20.44 29.16
CA TYR A 754 -18.86 -19.36 28.19
C TYR A 754 -18.01 -18.14 28.51
N ILE A 755 -17.99 -17.73 29.78
CA ILE A 755 -17.15 -16.61 30.26
C ILE A 755 -15.68 -16.90 30.02
N LYS A 756 -15.22 -18.13 30.36
CA LYS A 756 -13.83 -18.56 30.10
C LYS A 756 -13.48 -18.60 28.62
N SER A 757 -14.40 -18.98 27.76
CA SER A 757 -14.21 -18.94 26.31
C SER A 757 -14.01 -17.51 25.83
N CYS A 758 -14.85 -16.56 26.30
CA CYS A 758 -14.69 -15.13 26.01
C CYS A 758 -13.32 -14.58 26.45
N GLU A 759 -12.80 -15.02 27.59
CA GLU A 759 -11.50 -14.57 28.14
C GLU A 759 -10.28 -15.01 27.31
N LYS A 760 -10.41 -16.05 26.51
CA LYS A 760 -9.34 -16.55 25.63
C LYS A 760 -9.26 -15.81 24.31
N ILE A 761 -10.35 -15.25 23.82
CA ILE A 761 -10.49 -14.69 22.47
C ILE A 761 -9.69 -13.38 22.32
N LYS A 762 -8.75 -13.34 21.40
CA LYS A 762 -7.95 -12.16 21.10
C LYS A 762 -8.50 -11.34 19.92
N TYR A 763 -9.17 -11.97 18.97
CA TYR A 763 -9.84 -11.32 17.88
C TYR A 763 -10.94 -12.21 17.27
N MET A 764 -12.06 -11.60 16.88
CA MET A 764 -13.18 -12.28 16.22
C MET A 764 -13.71 -11.49 15.02
N PHE A 765 -14.17 -12.22 14.03
CA PHE A 765 -14.84 -11.68 12.85
C PHE A 765 -16.38 -11.72 13.00
N PRO A 766 -17.12 -10.87 12.24
CA PRO A 766 -18.57 -10.92 12.20
C PRO A 766 -19.10 -12.10 11.35
N LYS A 767 -20.30 -12.55 11.63
CA LYS A 767 -21.00 -13.59 10.84
C LYS A 767 -21.17 -13.17 9.36
N ALA A 768 -21.45 -11.90 9.12
CA ALA A 768 -21.59 -11.33 7.79
C ALA A 768 -20.32 -11.49 6.93
N HIS A 769 -19.16 -11.32 7.52
CA HIS A 769 -17.88 -11.56 6.86
C HIS A 769 -17.74 -13.03 6.43
N ALA A 770 -17.98 -13.96 7.34
CA ALA A 770 -17.93 -15.39 7.06
C ALA A 770 -18.93 -15.77 5.96
N ALA A 771 -20.16 -15.28 6.05
CA ALA A 771 -21.21 -15.56 5.07
C ALA A 771 -20.83 -15.14 3.64
N ALA A 772 -20.24 -13.95 3.47
CA ALA A 772 -19.81 -13.46 2.16
C ALA A 772 -18.68 -14.33 1.55
N TYR A 773 -17.68 -14.69 2.37
CA TYR A 773 -16.57 -15.52 1.91
C TYR A 773 -16.98 -16.97 1.63
N VAL A 774 -17.82 -17.55 2.46
CA VAL A 774 -18.34 -18.91 2.25
C VAL A 774 -19.19 -19.02 0.98
N THR A 775 -19.98 -18.01 0.66
CA THR A 775 -20.74 -17.96 -0.60
C THR A 775 -19.83 -18.08 -1.81
N ASN A 776 -18.75 -17.32 -1.87
CA ASN A 776 -17.80 -17.40 -2.97
C ASN A 776 -16.99 -18.71 -2.97
N ALA A 777 -16.60 -19.19 -1.79
CA ALA A 777 -15.90 -20.47 -1.66
C ALA A 777 -16.76 -21.65 -2.15
N PHE A 778 -18.04 -21.64 -1.83
CA PHE A 778 -18.99 -22.68 -2.26
C PHE A 778 -19.22 -22.67 -3.78
N ARG A 779 -19.29 -21.47 -4.40
CA ARG A 779 -19.36 -21.33 -5.85
C ARG A 779 -18.14 -21.91 -6.54
N ILE A 780 -16.94 -21.63 -6.04
CA ILE A 780 -15.69 -22.18 -6.57
C ILE A 780 -15.66 -23.71 -6.37
N ALA A 781 -16.09 -24.20 -5.22
CA ALA A 781 -16.20 -25.63 -4.93
C ALA A 781 -17.18 -26.35 -5.87
N TRP A 782 -18.27 -25.71 -6.25
CA TRP A 782 -19.21 -26.25 -7.24
C TRP A 782 -18.51 -26.51 -8.58
N PHE A 783 -17.71 -25.59 -9.07
CA PHE A 783 -16.94 -25.80 -10.31
C PHE A 783 -15.91 -26.94 -10.15
N LYS A 784 -15.27 -27.06 -8.98
CA LYS A 784 -14.35 -28.16 -8.69
C LYS A 784 -15.01 -29.53 -8.83
N VAL A 785 -16.26 -29.64 -8.38
CA VAL A 785 -17.04 -30.89 -8.45
C VAL A 785 -17.55 -31.13 -9.85
N HIS A 786 -18.23 -30.14 -10.47
CA HIS A 786 -19.01 -30.32 -11.69
C HIS A 786 -18.26 -29.99 -12.98
N ILE A 787 -17.29 -29.06 -12.95
CA ILE A 787 -16.50 -28.65 -14.13
C ILE A 787 -15.02 -28.54 -13.71
N PRO A 788 -14.38 -29.66 -13.38
CA PRO A 788 -13.06 -29.67 -12.75
C PRO A 788 -11.96 -29.02 -13.57
N LEU A 789 -11.96 -29.17 -14.91
CA LEU A 789 -10.95 -28.55 -15.75
C LEU A 789 -10.98 -27.04 -15.68
N ALA A 790 -12.15 -26.42 -15.66
CA ALA A 790 -12.29 -24.97 -15.46
C ALA A 790 -11.76 -24.55 -14.09
N TYR A 791 -12.08 -25.28 -13.04
CA TYR A 791 -11.58 -25.03 -11.69
C TYR A 791 -10.06 -25.05 -11.61
N TYR A 792 -9.43 -26.13 -12.10
CA TYR A 792 -7.97 -26.25 -12.07
C TYR A 792 -7.28 -25.19 -12.94
N ALA A 793 -7.84 -24.88 -14.12
CA ALA A 793 -7.34 -23.80 -14.96
C ALA A 793 -7.32 -22.45 -14.22
N ALA A 794 -8.40 -22.11 -13.54
CA ALA A 794 -8.51 -20.87 -12.77
C ALA A 794 -7.58 -20.86 -11.55
N TYR A 795 -7.47 -22.00 -10.83
CA TYR A 795 -6.58 -22.11 -9.68
C TYR A 795 -5.12 -21.90 -10.10
N TYR A 796 -4.63 -22.64 -11.07
CA TYR A 796 -3.24 -22.55 -11.51
C TYR A 796 -2.90 -21.19 -12.12
N THR A 797 -3.86 -20.52 -12.74
CA THR A 797 -3.66 -19.18 -13.32
C THR A 797 -3.55 -18.09 -12.24
N ILE A 798 -4.40 -18.14 -11.21
CA ILE A 798 -4.61 -17.01 -10.31
C ILE A 798 -4.04 -17.26 -8.91
N ARG A 799 -4.19 -18.49 -8.38
CA ARG A 799 -3.89 -18.79 -6.97
C ARG A 799 -2.61 -19.57 -6.73
N ALA A 800 -2.13 -20.33 -7.71
CA ALA A 800 -0.87 -21.06 -7.58
C ALA A 800 0.30 -20.09 -7.41
N LYS A 801 1.12 -20.32 -6.39
CA LYS A 801 2.24 -19.43 -6.03
C LYS A 801 3.58 -19.88 -6.60
N ALA A 802 3.72 -21.18 -6.84
CA ALA A 802 4.99 -21.79 -7.25
C ALA A 802 4.78 -22.89 -8.30
N PHE A 803 3.84 -22.68 -9.24
CA PHE A 803 3.63 -23.63 -10.33
C PHE A 803 4.90 -23.73 -11.20
N ASP A 804 5.38 -24.95 -11.38
CA ASP A 804 6.56 -25.25 -12.19
C ASP A 804 6.22 -26.33 -13.20
N ALA A 805 6.20 -25.96 -14.48
CA ALA A 805 5.85 -26.87 -15.57
C ALA A 805 6.81 -28.08 -15.66
N GLU A 806 8.09 -27.91 -15.39
CA GLU A 806 9.06 -29.00 -15.44
C GLU A 806 8.69 -30.15 -14.49
N VAL A 807 8.22 -29.80 -13.30
CA VAL A 807 7.82 -30.79 -12.28
C VAL A 807 6.39 -31.26 -12.48
N MET A 808 5.46 -30.35 -12.81
CA MET A 808 4.04 -30.59 -12.63
C MET A 808 3.31 -31.15 -13.84
N ILE A 809 3.77 -30.85 -15.08
CA ILE A 809 3.05 -31.32 -16.28
C ILE A 809 3.52 -32.69 -16.83
N ASN A 810 4.56 -33.23 -16.26
CA ASN A 810 5.24 -34.45 -16.76
C ASN A 810 4.79 -35.75 -16.04
N GLY A 811 3.61 -35.77 -15.48
CA GLY A 811 2.99 -36.98 -14.92
C GLY A 811 3.05 -37.04 -13.39
N LYS A 812 2.14 -37.81 -12.81
CA LYS A 812 1.94 -37.86 -11.35
C LYS A 812 3.14 -38.44 -10.56
N GLU A 813 3.94 -39.33 -11.17
CA GLU A 813 5.11 -39.89 -10.47
C GLU A 813 6.19 -38.85 -10.21
N LYS A 814 6.39 -37.89 -11.14
CA LYS A 814 7.31 -36.76 -10.94
C LYS A 814 6.83 -35.85 -9.83
N VAL A 815 5.54 -35.61 -9.78
CA VAL A 815 4.88 -34.84 -8.69
C VAL A 815 5.09 -35.51 -7.33
N LYS A 816 4.80 -36.79 -7.21
CA LYS A 816 4.99 -37.57 -5.97
C LYS A 816 6.46 -37.57 -5.50
N ASN A 817 7.40 -37.72 -6.43
CA ASN A 817 8.83 -37.71 -6.10
C ASN A 817 9.25 -36.34 -5.57
N LYS A 818 8.77 -35.25 -6.16
CA LYS A 818 9.06 -33.89 -5.70
C LYS A 818 8.44 -33.58 -4.31
N MET A 819 7.24 -34.08 -4.07
CA MET A 819 6.62 -33.97 -2.74
C MET A 819 7.45 -34.70 -1.67
N LYS A 820 7.92 -35.92 -1.95
CA LYS A 820 8.82 -36.70 -1.05
C LYS A 820 10.15 -35.96 -0.81
N GLU A 821 10.72 -35.37 -1.84
CA GLU A 821 11.95 -34.55 -1.73
C GLU A 821 11.76 -33.39 -0.74
N ILE A 822 10.66 -32.64 -0.87
CA ILE A 822 10.36 -31.51 0.01
C ILE A 822 10.07 -32.00 1.44
N ASP A 823 9.35 -33.11 1.62
CA ASP A 823 9.10 -33.70 2.93
C ASP A 823 10.40 -34.09 3.66
N MET A 824 11.39 -34.60 2.93
CA MET A 824 12.71 -34.96 3.47
C MET A 824 13.51 -33.74 3.93
N MET A 825 13.25 -32.54 3.39
CA MET A 825 13.89 -31.30 3.83
C MET A 825 13.44 -30.88 5.22
N GLY A 826 12.23 -31.24 5.64
CA GLY A 826 11.66 -30.93 6.94
C GLY A 826 11.73 -29.43 7.27
N ASN A 827 12.38 -29.08 8.36
CA ASN A 827 12.54 -27.68 8.79
C ASN A 827 13.49 -26.84 7.90
N ASN A 828 14.25 -27.47 7.01
CA ASN A 828 15.15 -26.81 6.06
C ASN A 828 14.45 -26.38 4.78
N ALA A 829 13.18 -26.78 4.57
CA ALA A 829 12.37 -26.37 3.43
C ALA A 829 12.16 -24.84 3.45
N THR A 830 12.48 -24.20 2.32
CA THR A 830 12.30 -22.76 2.14
C THR A 830 10.81 -22.41 2.03
N PRO A 831 10.41 -21.13 2.21
CA PRO A 831 9.04 -20.70 1.93
C PRO A 831 8.57 -21.05 0.52
N LYS A 832 9.46 -20.96 -0.48
CA LYS A 832 9.17 -21.35 -1.87
C LYS A 832 8.91 -22.86 -2.01
N ASP A 833 9.65 -23.71 -1.29
CA ASP A 833 9.41 -25.15 -1.30
C ASP A 833 8.06 -25.51 -0.68
N LYS A 834 7.66 -24.78 0.36
CA LYS A 834 6.34 -24.95 0.99
C LYS A 834 5.20 -24.53 0.08
N ASP A 835 5.34 -23.38 -0.59
CA ASP A 835 4.38 -22.91 -1.59
C ASP A 835 4.28 -23.91 -2.76
N MET A 836 5.40 -24.47 -3.21
CA MET A 836 5.42 -25.51 -4.24
C MET A 836 4.71 -26.79 -3.77
N TYR A 837 4.92 -27.19 -2.52
CA TYR A 837 4.24 -28.37 -1.95
C TYR A 837 2.72 -28.21 -1.95
N ASP A 838 2.22 -27.04 -1.57
CA ASP A 838 0.78 -26.73 -1.60
C ASP A 838 0.23 -26.85 -3.03
N ASP A 839 0.94 -26.34 -4.03
CA ASP A 839 0.54 -26.46 -5.44
C ASP A 839 0.62 -27.92 -5.94
N LEU A 840 1.64 -28.68 -5.51
CA LEU A 840 1.80 -30.09 -5.86
C LEU A 840 0.67 -30.96 -5.32
N GLU A 841 0.13 -30.70 -4.14
CA GLU A 841 -1.03 -31.38 -3.59
C GLU A 841 -2.25 -31.28 -4.53
N ILE A 842 -2.46 -30.10 -5.10
CA ILE A 842 -3.60 -29.83 -6.00
C ILE A 842 -3.36 -30.48 -7.38
N VAL A 843 -2.14 -30.44 -7.86
CA VAL A 843 -1.75 -31.13 -9.12
C VAL A 843 -1.90 -32.65 -8.98
N LEU A 844 -1.49 -33.24 -7.85
CA LEU A 844 -1.68 -34.66 -7.58
C LEU A 844 -3.16 -35.03 -7.58
N GLU A 845 -4.01 -34.23 -6.91
CA GLU A 845 -5.45 -34.45 -6.92
C GLU A 845 -6.01 -34.43 -8.35
N MET A 846 -5.59 -33.48 -9.17
CA MET A 846 -6.01 -33.42 -10.59
C MET A 846 -5.63 -34.71 -11.36
N TYR A 847 -4.40 -35.20 -11.20
CA TYR A 847 -3.97 -36.44 -11.85
C TYR A 847 -4.72 -37.67 -11.33
N GLU A 848 -4.95 -37.77 -10.03
CA GLU A 848 -5.70 -38.88 -9.43
C GLU A 848 -7.19 -38.86 -9.87
N ARG A 849 -7.73 -37.72 -10.26
CA ARG A 849 -9.06 -37.60 -10.90
C ARG A 849 -9.06 -38.01 -12.38
N GLY A 850 -7.92 -38.43 -12.94
CA GLY A 850 -7.79 -38.84 -14.34
C GLY A 850 -7.63 -37.68 -15.33
N LEU A 851 -7.42 -36.46 -14.85
CA LEU A 851 -7.19 -35.27 -15.68
C LEU A 851 -5.69 -35.12 -15.95
N ARG A 852 -5.33 -34.46 -17.05
CA ARG A 852 -3.93 -34.31 -17.46
C ARG A 852 -3.63 -32.97 -18.09
N PHE A 853 -2.34 -32.65 -18.21
CA PHE A 853 -1.83 -31.51 -18.93
C PHE A 853 -1.45 -31.84 -20.36
N LEU A 854 -1.61 -30.90 -21.28
CA LEU A 854 -0.98 -30.89 -22.58
C LEU A 854 0.42 -30.28 -22.49
N PRO A 855 1.30 -30.56 -23.47
CA PRO A 855 2.59 -29.86 -23.54
C PRO A 855 2.42 -28.38 -23.76
N ILE A 856 3.41 -27.59 -23.30
CA ILE A 856 3.48 -26.16 -23.64
C ILE A 856 3.76 -26.03 -25.14
N ASP A 857 3.01 -25.17 -25.82
CA ASP A 857 3.10 -24.98 -27.27
C ASP A 857 3.30 -23.51 -27.58
N LEU A 858 4.30 -23.20 -28.41
CA LEU A 858 4.66 -21.84 -28.77
C LEU A 858 3.49 -21.03 -29.37
N TYR A 859 2.62 -21.69 -30.15
CA TYR A 859 1.53 -21.06 -30.88
C TYR A 859 0.15 -21.18 -30.21
N LYS A 860 -0.07 -22.23 -29.42
CA LYS A 860 -1.35 -22.51 -28.77
C LYS A 860 -1.42 -22.02 -27.33
N SER A 861 -0.31 -22.11 -26.56
CA SER A 861 -0.30 -21.70 -25.16
C SER A 861 -0.53 -20.22 -25.02
N HIS A 862 -1.42 -19.82 -24.11
CA HIS A 862 -1.57 -18.41 -23.72
C HIS A 862 -0.30 -17.91 -22.99
N ALA A 863 -0.08 -16.61 -22.95
CA ALA A 863 1.06 -16.06 -22.22
C ALA A 863 1.04 -16.43 -20.72
N THR A 864 -0.10 -16.26 -20.06
CA THR A 864 -0.23 -16.31 -18.59
C THR A 864 -1.40 -17.14 -18.07
N LYS A 865 -2.34 -17.57 -18.91
CA LYS A 865 -3.57 -18.28 -18.49
C LYS A 865 -3.57 -19.73 -18.94
N PHE A 866 -3.94 -20.64 -18.04
CA PHE A 866 -4.24 -22.02 -18.41
C PHE A 866 -5.49 -22.09 -19.27
N GLN A 867 -5.50 -22.97 -20.24
CA GLN A 867 -6.59 -23.13 -21.20
C GLN A 867 -7.14 -24.55 -21.13
N VAL A 868 -8.45 -24.67 -21.25
CA VAL A 868 -9.13 -25.97 -21.37
C VAL A 868 -9.18 -26.36 -22.85
N GLU A 869 -8.55 -27.48 -23.20
CA GLU A 869 -8.58 -28.05 -24.56
C GLU A 869 -9.07 -29.51 -24.48
N GLY A 870 -10.34 -29.74 -24.90
CA GLY A 870 -10.94 -31.06 -24.75
C GLY A 870 -11.06 -31.50 -23.30
N ASP A 871 -10.45 -32.58 -22.94
CA ASP A 871 -10.39 -33.15 -21.58
C ASP A 871 -9.04 -32.89 -20.86
N CYS A 872 -8.27 -31.91 -21.33
CA CYS A 872 -6.94 -31.58 -20.83
C CYS A 872 -6.78 -30.08 -20.53
N LEU A 873 -5.70 -29.75 -19.81
CA LEU A 873 -5.26 -28.37 -19.60
C LEU A 873 -3.98 -28.09 -20.38
N ARG A 874 -3.98 -26.98 -21.14
CA ARG A 874 -2.75 -26.46 -21.74
C ARG A 874 -2.13 -25.39 -20.83
N PRO A 875 -0.89 -25.64 -20.35
CA PRO A 875 -0.19 -24.66 -19.53
C PRO A 875 0.20 -23.42 -20.34
N PRO A 876 0.25 -22.22 -19.71
CA PRO A 876 0.72 -21.00 -20.33
C PRO A 876 2.25 -20.98 -20.47
N LEU A 877 2.76 -20.06 -21.27
CA LEU A 877 4.20 -19.87 -21.47
C LEU A 877 4.93 -19.51 -20.16
N ASN A 878 4.33 -18.68 -19.30
CA ASN A 878 4.92 -18.28 -18.03
C ASN A 878 4.96 -19.41 -16.97
N SER A 879 4.35 -20.55 -17.22
CA SER A 879 4.49 -21.75 -16.36
C SER A 879 5.87 -22.38 -16.43
N ILE A 880 6.68 -22.00 -17.41
CA ILE A 880 8.10 -22.34 -17.49
C ILE A 880 8.86 -21.49 -16.46
N ALA A 881 9.50 -22.15 -15.50
CA ALA A 881 10.29 -21.45 -14.49
C ALA A 881 11.40 -20.58 -15.14
N GLY A 882 11.42 -19.29 -14.82
CA GLY A 882 12.35 -18.33 -15.41
C GLY A 882 11.85 -17.57 -16.64
N LEU A 883 10.67 -17.94 -17.19
CA LEU A 883 10.03 -17.18 -18.26
C LEU A 883 8.98 -16.22 -17.67
N GLY A 884 9.33 -14.94 -17.59
CA GLY A 884 8.47 -13.93 -16.97
C GLY A 884 7.29 -13.50 -17.84
N ASN A 885 6.28 -12.90 -17.23
CA ASN A 885 5.03 -12.46 -17.89
C ASN A 885 5.28 -11.55 -19.10
N VAL A 886 6.20 -10.59 -18.99
CA VAL A 886 6.51 -9.64 -20.06
C VAL A 886 7.02 -10.37 -21.31
N ALA A 887 7.92 -11.33 -21.13
CA ALA A 887 8.45 -12.14 -22.23
C ALA A 887 7.35 -13.04 -22.83
N ALA A 888 6.54 -13.68 -21.99
CA ALA A 888 5.42 -14.51 -22.44
C ALA A 888 4.39 -13.72 -23.26
N GLU A 889 4.01 -12.54 -22.80
CA GLU A 889 3.08 -11.63 -23.50
C GLU A 889 3.68 -11.12 -24.81
N SER A 890 4.97 -10.81 -24.82
CA SER A 890 5.68 -10.36 -26.02
C SER A 890 5.71 -11.46 -27.10
N ILE A 891 5.95 -12.71 -26.74
CA ILE A 891 5.88 -13.87 -27.63
C ILE A 891 4.43 -14.03 -28.16
N MET A 892 3.44 -14.01 -27.27
CA MET A 892 2.04 -14.17 -27.66
C MET A 892 1.57 -13.06 -28.62
N ASN A 893 2.03 -11.85 -28.43
CA ASN A 893 1.68 -10.72 -29.30
C ASN A 893 2.40 -10.81 -30.63
N ALA A 894 3.71 -11.11 -30.64
CA ALA A 894 4.50 -11.21 -31.86
C ALA A 894 4.02 -12.34 -32.81
N ARG A 895 3.47 -13.45 -32.29
CA ARG A 895 2.96 -14.56 -33.12
C ARG A 895 1.59 -14.30 -33.76
N LYS A 896 0.88 -13.23 -33.37
CA LYS A 896 -0.46 -12.92 -33.91
C LYS A 896 -0.45 -12.51 -35.39
N ASP A 897 0.59 -11.83 -35.80
CA ASP A 897 0.72 -11.33 -37.17
C ASP A 897 1.04 -12.46 -38.15
N GLU A 898 2.10 -13.23 -37.88
CA GLU A 898 2.55 -14.37 -38.68
C GLU A 898 3.32 -15.36 -37.81
N LYS A 899 3.38 -16.65 -38.25
CA LYS A 899 4.25 -17.64 -37.62
C LYS A 899 5.73 -17.20 -37.72
N PHE A 900 6.51 -17.56 -36.74
CA PHE A 900 7.94 -17.27 -36.76
C PHE A 900 8.63 -18.15 -37.81
N MET A 901 9.46 -17.52 -38.61
CA MET A 901 10.21 -18.19 -39.68
C MET A 901 11.42 -18.94 -39.13
N SER A 902 12.01 -18.46 -38.06
CA SER A 902 13.17 -19.05 -37.38
C SER A 902 13.24 -18.62 -35.93
N ILE A 903 14.16 -19.22 -35.18
CA ILE A 903 14.45 -18.82 -33.79
C ILE A 903 14.96 -17.39 -33.72
N ASP A 904 15.80 -16.95 -34.67
CA ASP A 904 16.29 -15.57 -34.72
C ASP A 904 15.16 -14.57 -35.05
N ASP A 905 14.23 -14.94 -35.93
CA ASP A 905 13.03 -14.13 -36.20
C ASP A 905 12.17 -13.97 -34.95
N MET A 906 11.94 -15.05 -34.21
CA MET A 906 11.22 -15.03 -32.95
C MET A 906 11.91 -14.11 -31.92
N LYS A 907 13.22 -14.21 -31.76
CA LYS A 907 14.00 -13.38 -30.82
C LYS A 907 13.84 -11.89 -31.14
N ILE A 908 13.92 -11.52 -32.41
CA ILE A 908 13.80 -10.12 -32.86
C ILE A 908 12.38 -9.61 -32.66
N ARG A 909 11.39 -10.33 -33.15
CA ARG A 909 9.97 -9.91 -33.11
C ARG A 909 9.39 -9.89 -31.70
N ALA A 910 9.71 -10.90 -30.91
CA ALA A 910 9.27 -10.99 -29.52
C ALA A 910 10.19 -10.23 -28.53
N LYS A 911 11.31 -9.69 -28.98
CA LYS A 911 12.30 -8.96 -28.15
C LYS A 911 12.76 -9.76 -26.93
N ILE A 912 13.04 -11.05 -27.11
CA ILE A 912 13.48 -11.97 -26.05
C ILE A 912 14.96 -12.30 -26.17
N GLY A 913 15.60 -12.58 -25.03
CA GLY A 913 17.00 -12.95 -24.95
C GLY A 913 17.28 -14.45 -25.10
N ASP A 914 18.57 -14.79 -25.11
CA ASP A 914 19.03 -16.19 -25.26
C ASP A 914 18.54 -17.10 -24.12
N SER A 915 18.49 -16.60 -22.89
CA SER A 915 18.00 -17.37 -21.73
C SER A 915 16.55 -17.85 -21.90
N VAL A 916 15.66 -16.99 -22.37
CA VAL A 916 14.24 -17.35 -22.64
C VAL A 916 14.16 -18.33 -23.82
N THR A 917 14.98 -18.12 -24.86
CA THR A 917 15.04 -19.03 -26.02
C THR A 917 15.47 -20.43 -25.61
N GLU A 918 16.46 -20.54 -24.74
CA GLU A 918 16.96 -21.83 -24.26
C GLU A 918 15.89 -22.56 -23.41
N LEU A 919 15.16 -21.85 -22.55
CA LEU A 919 14.03 -22.43 -21.83
C LEU A 919 12.94 -22.99 -22.77
N LEU A 920 12.60 -22.25 -23.82
CA LEU A 920 11.64 -22.72 -24.84
C LEU A 920 12.13 -23.97 -25.60
N LYS A 921 13.44 -24.05 -25.89
CA LYS A 921 14.04 -25.24 -26.47
C LYS A 921 13.94 -26.47 -25.56
N GLN A 922 14.27 -26.30 -24.27
CA GLN A 922 14.20 -27.38 -23.27
C GLN A 922 12.80 -27.98 -23.14
N PHE A 923 11.77 -27.15 -23.31
CA PHE A 923 10.37 -27.61 -23.30
C PHE A 923 9.82 -28.07 -24.65
N GLY A 924 10.70 -28.22 -25.67
CA GLY A 924 10.29 -28.70 -26.98
C GLY A 924 9.46 -27.71 -27.81
N CYS A 925 9.32 -26.44 -27.34
CA CYS A 925 8.48 -25.45 -28.01
C CYS A 925 9.03 -25.01 -29.37
N LEU A 926 10.31 -25.21 -29.62
CA LEU A 926 11.02 -24.81 -30.84
C LEU A 926 11.41 -25.98 -31.75
N GLU A 927 10.86 -27.16 -31.51
CA GLU A 927 11.13 -28.34 -32.36
C GLU A 927 10.72 -28.08 -33.81
N GLY A 928 11.61 -28.40 -34.74
CA GLY A 928 11.40 -28.20 -36.17
C GLY A 928 11.60 -26.78 -36.68
N MET A 929 11.96 -25.82 -35.81
CA MET A 929 12.25 -24.45 -36.20
C MET A 929 13.74 -24.28 -36.52
N SER A 930 14.06 -23.69 -37.71
CA SER A 930 15.45 -23.42 -38.10
C SER A 930 16.05 -22.32 -37.20
N GLN A 931 17.37 -22.33 -37.03
CA GLN A 931 18.06 -21.32 -36.21
C GLN A 931 17.95 -19.93 -36.83
N SER A 932 18.15 -19.79 -38.15
CA SER A 932 18.14 -18.50 -38.85
C SER A 932 17.31 -18.56 -40.13
N ASN A 933 16.96 -17.40 -40.67
CA ASN A 933 16.26 -17.26 -41.96
C ASN A 933 17.21 -17.48 -43.17
N GLN A 934 18.51 -17.61 -42.93
CA GLN A 934 19.47 -17.86 -44.00
C GLN A 934 19.43 -19.35 -44.41
N LEU A 935 19.10 -19.56 -45.65
CA LEU A 935 19.30 -20.89 -46.30
C LEU A 935 20.79 -21.21 -46.28
N SER A 936 21.19 -22.21 -45.51
CA SER A 936 22.54 -22.77 -45.59
C SER A 936 22.72 -23.45 -46.95
N LEU A 937 23.64 -22.97 -47.73
CA LEU A 937 24.03 -23.61 -49.00
C LEU A 937 24.79 -24.93 -48.78
N PHE A 938 25.13 -25.28 -47.51
CA PHE A 938 25.82 -26.50 -47.14
C PHE A 938 25.07 -27.12 -45.95
N GLY A 939 24.22 -28.03 -46.21
CA GLY A 939 23.33 -28.89 -45.44
C GLY A 939 23.34 -28.85 -43.92
#